data_b3cd6d812aa6ea0781b99c6593d78149
#
_entry.id   b3cd6d812aa6ea0781b99c6593d78149
#
_cell.length_a   1.000
_cell.length_b   1.000
_cell.length_c   1.000
_cell.angle_alpha   90.00
_cell.angle_beta   90.00
_cell.angle_gamma   90.00
#
_symmetry.space_group_name_H-M   'P 1'
#
loop_
_entity.id
_entity.type
_entity.pdbx_description
1 polymer ?
#
loop_
_entity_poly.entity_id
_entity_poly.type
_entity_poly.pdbx_seq_one_letter_code
_entity_poly.pdbx_strand_id
1 'polypeptide(L)'
;MSTEVDLEIGGMTCSSCAMRIEKKLNKLPGVTATVNYATEKAHVVLPADVSVDKVIDTVVATGYTASPPIADSLDDDAELRSLRRRVIVSTILTIPVVLMAMIPALQFDYWQWISLVLATPVVTWGAWPFHRAAWLNIRHGAVTMDTLVSLGVIAAYLWSLYALFFGGAGMIGMSMDFAWLPSESGQVEIYLEVASAVTVFILFGRYLEVRAKARSGAALKALLPLGAKAGAGLRNGGETGIPIADLVVGDEFIVRPGEKIATDGVVIEGESAVDNSLLTGEPVPVDVGPSDLVFGASINVGGRLLVMATQIGAQTQLARIARMVEQAQTGKAPVQRLADRVATIFVPIVIGLSLLTLAGWLLTGHSATAAFTAAVAVLIIACPCALGLATPTALLVGTGRAAQLGIVIKGPQILESTRQINTFVLDKTGTITTGRMSLVDVVPCGGWARDAVLSLVGALEAASEHPVGRAIAAAAGESLSGVDGFISVRGLGVSGSVDGHAVVAGRSSWLAEHWSVHFGVEVVAEIERHQELGHTVICIAVDGGAAGIAIVSDTVKPESARAIAGLRNLGLRPVLLTGDNPRAAAAVAAEVGIEEVIAEVLPEQKAQTIAGLQSRGDVVAMAGDGVNDAAALATADLGLAMGTGTDAAIEAADITLVRG
;
A
#
# COMPACT_ATOMS: atom_id res chain seq x y z
N MET A 1 27.25 -3.78 -6.59
CA MET A 1 26.01 -3.09 -6.17
C MET A 1 24.97 -3.34 -7.26
N SER A 2 23.80 -3.81 -6.90
CA SER A 2 22.67 -3.92 -7.83
C SER A 2 21.96 -2.57 -7.91
N THR A 3 21.51 -2.18 -9.09
CA THR A 3 20.72 -0.96 -9.31
C THR A 3 19.28 -1.37 -9.58
N GLU A 4 18.34 -0.76 -8.89
CA GLU A 4 16.91 -0.95 -9.12
C GLU A 4 16.38 0.16 -10.03
N VAL A 5 15.61 -0.21 -11.04
CA VAL A 5 15.03 0.72 -12.01
C VAL A 5 13.60 0.33 -12.29
N ASP A 6 12.70 1.32 -12.21
CA ASP A 6 11.33 1.19 -12.68
C ASP A 6 11.21 1.75 -14.09
N LEU A 7 10.47 1.04 -14.96
CA LEU A 7 10.19 1.44 -16.34
C LEU A 7 8.68 1.42 -16.59
N GLU A 8 8.18 2.42 -17.28
CA GLU A 8 6.81 2.42 -17.83
C GLU A 8 6.78 1.61 -19.12
N ILE A 9 5.83 0.67 -19.21
CA ILE A 9 5.73 -0.27 -20.33
C ILE A 9 4.43 0.01 -21.08
N GLY A 10 4.55 0.58 -22.27
CA GLY A 10 3.39 0.85 -23.12
C GLY A 10 3.07 -0.29 -24.11
N GLY A 11 1.78 -0.40 -24.44
CA GLY A 11 1.28 -1.35 -25.45
C GLY A 11 0.92 -2.74 -24.92
N MET A 12 0.92 -2.96 -23.60
CA MET A 12 0.39 -4.18 -22.99
C MET A 12 -1.14 -4.18 -23.06
N THR A 13 -1.74 -5.28 -23.52
CA THR A 13 -3.19 -5.43 -23.62
C THR A 13 -3.77 -6.48 -22.67
N CYS A 14 -2.91 -7.30 -22.07
CA CYS A 14 -3.32 -8.35 -21.14
C CYS A 14 -2.13 -8.81 -20.28
N SER A 15 -2.41 -9.56 -19.24
CA SER A 15 -1.42 -10.13 -18.34
C SER A 15 -0.40 -11.04 -19.02
N SER A 16 -0.79 -11.73 -20.11
CA SER A 16 0.14 -12.56 -20.90
C SER A 16 1.22 -11.72 -21.58
N CYS A 17 0.95 -10.46 -21.93
CA CYS A 17 1.94 -9.52 -22.45
C CYS A 17 3.00 -9.21 -21.38
N ALA A 18 2.57 -8.90 -20.17
CA ALA A 18 3.44 -8.62 -19.03
C ALA A 18 4.34 -9.82 -18.69
N MET A 19 3.77 -11.03 -18.63
CA MET A 19 4.52 -12.26 -18.35
C MET A 19 5.60 -12.55 -19.42
N ARG A 20 5.32 -12.19 -20.66
CA ARG A 20 6.26 -12.36 -21.76
C ARG A 20 7.44 -11.39 -21.66
N ILE A 21 7.19 -10.12 -21.37
CA ILE A 21 8.24 -9.12 -21.14
C ILE A 21 9.10 -9.58 -19.98
N GLU A 22 8.48 -9.94 -18.85
CA GLU A 22 9.14 -10.46 -17.65
C GLU A 22 10.04 -11.67 -17.95
N LYS A 23 9.53 -12.66 -18.69
CA LYS A 23 10.31 -13.84 -19.12
C LYS A 23 11.50 -13.49 -20.03
N LYS A 24 11.38 -12.44 -20.83
CA LYS A 24 12.48 -11.99 -21.70
C LYS A 24 13.53 -11.22 -20.93
N LEU A 25 13.13 -10.35 -20.01
CA LEU A 25 14.02 -9.61 -19.13
C LEU A 25 14.80 -10.55 -18.20
N ASN A 26 14.12 -11.52 -17.60
CA ASN A 26 14.73 -12.53 -16.72
C ASN A 26 15.64 -13.55 -17.46
N LYS A 27 15.77 -13.46 -18.80
CA LYS A 27 16.79 -14.20 -19.55
C LYS A 27 18.12 -13.45 -19.66
N LEU A 28 18.14 -12.16 -19.34
CA LEU A 28 19.39 -11.41 -19.29
C LEU A 28 20.19 -11.87 -18.07
N PRO A 29 21.51 -12.08 -18.19
CA PRO A 29 22.33 -12.57 -17.08
C PRO A 29 22.26 -11.62 -15.88
N GLY A 30 21.92 -12.16 -14.70
CA GLY A 30 21.88 -11.42 -13.44
C GLY A 30 20.73 -10.42 -13.29
N VAL A 31 19.83 -10.30 -14.25
CA VAL A 31 18.66 -9.41 -14.19
C VAL A 31 17.50 -10.13 -13.55
N THR A 32 16.88 -9.48 -12.58
CA THR A 32 15.59 -9.91 -12.00
C THR A 32 14.56 -8.84 -12.31
N ALA A 33 13.50 -9.21 -13.03
CA ALA A 33 12.45 -8.28 -13.43
C ALA A 33 11.06 -8.83 -13.08
N THR A 34 10.19 -7.95 -12.63
CA THR A 34 8.76 -8.19 -12.45
C THR A 34 7.99 -7.15 -13.26
N VAL A 35 7.05 -7.60 -14.08
CA VAL A 35 6.24 -6.72 -14.93
C VAL A 35 4.78 -6.82 -14.52
N ASN A 36 4.19 -5.70 -14.12
CA ASN A 36 2.79 -5.63 -13.71
C ASN A 36 1.93 -5.00 -14.82
N TYR A 37 0.95 -5.76 -15.29
CA TYR A 37 0.00 -5.29 -16.30
C TYR A 37 -0.95 -4.20 -15.75
N ALA A 38 -1.33 -4.28 -14.46
CA ALA A 38 -2.31 -3.35 -13.89
C ALA A 38 -1.75 -1.93 -13.74
N THR A 39 -0.46 -1.81 -13.41
CA THR A 39 0.25 -0.53 -13.26
C THR A 39 1.02 -0.11 -14.51
N GLU A 40 1.12 -1.01 -15.50
CA GLU A 40 1.92 -0.83 -16.72
C GLU A 40 3.40 -0.55 -16.46
N LYS A 41 3.92 -1.02 -15.32
CA LYS A 41 5.31 -0.84 -14.90
C LYS A 41 6.09 -2.14 -14.86
N ALA A 42 7.39 -2.03 -15.12
CA ALA A 42 8.37 -3.09 -14.89
C ALA A 42 9.35 -2.63 -13.82
N HIS A 43 9.45 -3.41 -12.74
CA HIS A 43 10.49 -3.26 -11.74
C HIS A 43 11.65 -4.19 -12.11
N VAL A 44 12.86 -3.64 -12.24
CA VAL A 44 14.02 -4.36 -12.75
C VAL A 44 15.22 -4.13 -11.85
N VAL A 45 15.77 -5.22 -11.31
CA VAL A 45 17.02 -5.24 -10.54
C VAL A 45 18.15 -5.60 -11.50
N LEU A 46 19.12 -4.70 -11.63
CA LEU A 46 20.21 -4.79 -12.59
C LEU A 46 21.55 -5.04 -11.87
N PRO A 47 22.38 -5.97 -12.34
CA PRO A 47 23.77 -6.01 -11.96
C PRO A 47 24.55 -4.84 -12.59
N ALA A 48 25.70 -4.48 -12.02
CA ALA A 48 26.48 -3.29 -12.43
C ALA A 48 26.96 -3.31 -13.91
N ASP A 49 26.95 -4.46 -14.54
CA ASP A 49 27.40 -4.69 -15.93
C ASP A 49 26.28 -4.60 -16.98
N VAL A 50 25.02 -4.41 -16.55
CA VAL A 50 23.88 -4.28 -17.45
C VAL A 50 23.31 -2.86 -17.41
N SER A 51 23.30 -2.18 -18.56
CA SER A 51 22.74 -0.82 -18.68
C SER A 51 21.20 -0.84 -18.79
N VAL A 52 20.58 0.25 -18.34
CA VAL A 52 19.12 0.48 -18.47
C VAL A 52 18.68 0.46 -19.93
N ASP A 53 19.48 1.01 -20.83
CA ASP A 53 19.20 1.03 -22.28
C ASP A 53 19.06 -0.39 -22.83
N LYS A 54 19.89 -1.34 -22.38
CA LYS A 54 19.77 -2.75 -22.81
C LYS A 54 18.47 -3.40 -22.37
N VAL A 55 17.95 -3.00 -21.21
CA VAL A 55 16.63 -3.45 -20.72
C VAL A 55 15.53 -2.86 -21.60
N ILE A 56 15.58 -1.56 -21.89
CA ILE A 56 14.65 -0.87 -22.78
C ILE A 56 14.65 -1.52 -24.17
N ASP A 57 15.82 -1.74 -24.76
CA ASP A 57 15.97 -2.40 -26.06
C ASP A 57 15.38 -3.81 -26.06
N THR A 58 15.54 -4.55 -24.95
CA THR A 58 14.95 -5.90 -24.82
C THR A 58 13.42 -5.84 -24.82
N VAL A 59 12.82 -4.86 -24.14
CA VAL A 59 11.37 -4.64 -24.17
C VAL A 59 10.91 -4.25 -25.56
N VAL A 60 11.59 -3.32 -26.22
CA VAL A 60 11.28 -2.86 -27.58
C VAL A 60 11.40 -4.02 -28.59
N ALA A 61 12.42 -4.87 -28.48
CA ALA A 61 12.58 -6.05 -29.30
C ALA A 61 11.44 -7.09 -29.12
N THR A 62 10.69 -7.02 -28.00
CA THR A 62 9.50 -7.85 -27.80
C THR A 62 8.20 -7.22 -28.31
N GLY A 63 8.28 -6.03 -28.91
CA GLY A 63 7.15 -5.36 -29.55
C GLY A 63 6.38 -4.38 -28.66
N TYR A 64 6.95 -4.00 -27.52
CA TYR A 64 6.38 -3.05 -26.56
C TYR A 64 7.27 -1.81 -26.46
N THR A 65 6.76 -0.75 -25.82
CA THR A 65 7.57 0.43 -25.52
C THR A 65 7.99 0.41 -24.05
N ALA A 66 9.18 0.92 -23.75
CA ALA A 66 9.64 1.13 -22.38
C ALA A 66 10.30 2.51 -22.27
N SER A 67 10.01 3.22 -21.19
CA SER A 67 10.63 4.51 -20.86
C SER A 67 10.82 4.62 -19.36
N PRO A 68 11.80 5.41 -18.88
CA PRO A 68 11.84 5.80 -17.48
C PRO A 68 10.54 6.51 -17.07
N PRO A 69 10.10 6.40 -15.82
CA PRO A 69 8.90 7.08 -15.34
C PRO A 69 9.06 8.60 -15.52
N ILE A 70 8.14 9.21 -16.25
CA ILE A 70 8.07 10.67 -16.39
C ILE A 70 7.05 11.17 -15.36
N ALA A 71 7.42 12.17 -14.55
CA ALA A 71 6.62 12.70 -13.45
C ALA A 71 5.24 13.25 -13.86
N ASP A 72 4.99 13.46 -15.15
CA ASP A 72 3.72 13.94 -15.71
C ASP A 72 3.24 13.01 -16.84
N SER A 73 2.61 11.89 -16.50
CA SER A 73 1.93 11.06 -17.49
C SER A 73 0.54 11.62 -17.80
N LEU A 74 0.46 12.53 -18.77
CA LEU A 74 -0.77 13.00 -19.45
C LEU A 74 -1.43 11.90 -20.30
N ASP A 75 -0.84 10.70 -20.36
CA ASP A 75 -1.21 9.64 -21.31
C ASP A 75 -2.44 8.81 -20.89
N ASP A 76 -2.68 8.61 -19.59
CA ASP A 76 -3.84 7.85 -19.08
C ASP A 76 -5.17 8.46 -19.54
N ASP A 77 -5.26 9.78 -19.57
CA ASP A 77 -6.45 10.50 -20.05
C ASP A 77 -6.64 10.42 -21.56
N ALA A 78 -5.55 10.26 -22.33
CA ALA A 78 -5.60 10.14 -23.78
C ALA A 78 -6.13 8.75 -24.20
N GLU A 79 -5.66 7.67 -23.55
CA GLU A 79 -6.15 6.31 -23.79
C GLU A 79 -7.62 6.18 -23.43
N LEU A 80 -8.01 6.67 -22.24
CA LEU A 80 -9.40 6.65 -21.78
C LEU A 80 -10.33 7.39 -22.74
N ARG A 81 -9.93 8.57 -23.23
CA ARG A 81 -10.69 9.33 -24.24
C ARG A 81 -10.80 8.60 -25.57
N SER A 82 -9.72 7.97 -26.02
CA SER A 82 -9.70 7.17 -27.26
C SER A 82 -10.65 5.99 -27.17
N LEU A 83 -10.58 5.21 -26.08
CA LEU A 83 -11.47 4.06 -25.83
C LEU A 83 -12.93 4.50 -25.72
N ARG A 84 -13.22 5.57 -24.96
CA ARG A 84 -14.57 6.14 -24.85
C ARG A 84 -15.16 6.50 -26.21
N ARG A 85 -14.38 7.16 -27.08
CA ARG A 85 -14.80 7.51 -28.45
C ARG A 85 -15.11 6.25 -29.26
N ARG A 86 -14.25 5.21 -29.19
CA ARG A 86 -14.47 3.94 -29.89
C ARG A 86 -15.73 3.24 -29.40
N VAL A 87 -15.95 3.15 -28.10
CA VAL A 87 -17.16 2.57 -27.52
C VAL A 87 -18.41 3.29 -28.02
N ILE A 88 -18.46 4.62 -27.91
CA ILE A 88 -19.64 5.42 -28.29
C ILE A 88 -19.94 5.24 -29.78
N VAL A 89 -18.95 5.43 -30.65
CA VAL A 89 -19.15 5.33 -32.11
C VAL A 89 -19.54 3.91 -32.51
N SER A 90 -18.83 2.90 -31.99
CA SER A 90 -19.15 1.50 -32.29
C SER A 90 -20.56 1.12 -31.81
N THR A 91 -20.97 1.59 -30.63
CA THR A 91 -22.34 1.31 -30.10
C THR A 91 -23.41 1.94 -30.98
N ILE A 92 -23.23 3.21 -31.38
CA ILE A 92 -24.19 3.90 -32.26
C ILE A 92 -24.35 3.17 -33.61
N LEU A 93 -23.25 2.67 -34.17
CA LEU A 93 -23.29 1.93 -35.45
C LEU A 93 -23.82 0.50 -35.28
N THR A 94 -23.58 -0.15 -34.15
CA THR A 94 -23.98 -1.54 -33.89
C THR A 94 -25.47 -1.68 -33.58
N ILE A 95 -26.07 -0.72 -32.87
CA ILE A 95 -27.49 -0.78 -32.50
C ILE A 95 -28.39 -1.01 -33.74
N PRO A 96 -28.30 -0.22 -34.82
CA PRO A 96 -29.10 -0.47 -36.03
C PRO A 96 -28.84 -1.83 -36.65
N VAL A 97 -27.59 -2.30 -36.71
CA VAL A 97 -27.22 -3.60 -37.25
C VAL A 97 -27.89 -4.73 -36.50
N VAL A 98 -27.84 -4.70 -35.15
CA VAL A 98 -28.49 -5.70 -34.29
C VAL A 98 -30.02 -5.64 -34.42
N LEU A 99 -30.60 -4.44 -34.42
CA LEU A 99 -32.04 -4.29 -34.56
C LEU A 99 -32.57 -4.84 -35.91
N MET A 100 -31.87 -4.55 -37.00
CA MET A 100 -32.24 -5.09 -38.34
C MET A 100 -32.07 -6.61 -38.40
N ALA A 101 -31.04 -7.16 -37.76
CA ALA A 101 -30.82 -8.62 -37.74
C ALA A 101 -31.86 -9.35 -36.88
N MET A 102 -32.30 -8.75 -35.74
CA MET A 102 -33.18 -9.43 -34.76
C MET A 102 -34.68 -9.18 -34.97
N ILE A 103 -35.07 -8.10 -35.66
CA ILE A 103 -36.44 -7.70 -35.83
C ILE A 103 -36.84 -7.79 -37.32
N PRO A 104 -37.58 -8.82 -37.76
CA PRO A 104 -37.95 -9.00 -39.17
C PRO A 104 -38.68 -7.79 -39.78
N ALA A 105 -39.49 -7.07 -38.96
CA ALA A 105 -40.19 -5.87 -39.41
C ALA A 105 -39.29 -4.68 -39.80
N LEU A 106 -38.02 -4.71 -39.41
CA LEU A 106 -37.00 -3.71 -39.78
C LEU A 106 -36.15 -4.16 -40.96
N GLN A 107 -36.42 -5.35 -41.53
CA GLN A 107 -35.67 -5.89 -42.66
C GLN A 107 -36.37 -5.43 -43.95
N PHE A 108 -35.90 -4.32 -44.46
CA PHE A 108 -36.34 -3.77 -45.76
C PHE A 108 -35.36 -4.17 -46.87
N ASP A 109 -35.74 -3.93 -48.13
CA ASP A 109 -34.89 -4.22 -49.26
C ASP A 109 -33.48 -3.61 -49.08
N TYR A 110 -32.42 -4.44 -49.25
CA TYR A 110 -31.02 -4.08 -49.04
C TYR A 110 -30.56 -3.82 -47.58
N TRP A 111 -31.33 -4.15 -46.55
CA TRP A 111 -30.94 -3.96 -45.15
C TRP A 111 -29.58 -4.62 -44.83
N GLN A 112 -29.28 -5.76 -45.42
CA GLN A 112 -28.03 -6.49 -45.20
C GLN A 112 -26.80 -5.71 -45.73
N TRP A 113 -26.94 -4.93 -46.78
CA TRP A 113 -25.87 -4.07 -47.31
C TRP A 113 -25.66 -2.83 -46.44
N ILE A 114 -26.72 -2.27 -45.88
CA ILE A 114 -26.63 -1.20 -44.88
C ILE A 114 -25.95 -1.72 -43.61
N SER A 115 -26.32 -2.94 -43.17
CA SER A 115 -25.64 -3.61 -42.07
C SER A 115 -24.15 -3.78 -42.31
N LEU A 116 -23.73 -4.14 -43.52
CA LEU A 116 -22.32 -4.23 -43.91
C LEU A 116 -21.60 -2.87 -43.77
N VAL A 117 -22.21 -1.79 -44.32
CA VAL A 117 -21.63 -0.44 -44.26
C VAL A 117 -21.47 0.03 -42.82
N LEU A 118 -22.45 -0.26 -41.94
CA LEU A 118 -22.39 0.12 -40.51
C LEU A 118 -21.45 -0.76 -39.70
N ALA A 119 -21.36 -2.06 -39.99
CA ALA A 119 -20.49 -2.99 -39.27
C ALA A 119 -19.02 -2.82 -39.62
N THR A 120 -18.69 -2.47 -40.88
CA THR A 120 -17.31 -2.34 -41.33
C THR A 120 -16.44 -1.39 -40.47
N PRO A 121 -16.87 -0.16 -40.14
CA PRO A 121 -16.11 0.71 -39.24
C PRO A 121 -15.96 0.12 -37.85
N VAL A 122 -16.94 -0.64 -37.34
CA VAL A 122 -16.88 -1.26 -36.01
C VAL A 122 -15.82 -2.36 -35.98
N VAL A 123 -15.87 -3.26 -36.99
CA VAL A 123 -14.93 -4.38 -37.09
C VAL A 123 -13.51 -3.93 -37.42
N THR A 124 -13.33 -2.87 -38.22
CA THR A 124 -11.99 -2.41 -38.63
C THR A 124 -11.42 -1.40 -37.62
N TRP A 125 -12.03 -0.22 -37.50
CA TRP A 125 -11.53 0.85 -36.64
C TRP A 125 -11.85 0.60 -35.18
N GLY A 126 -13.06 0.15 -34.85
CA GLY A 126 -13.47 -0.18 -33.48
C GLY A 126 -12.60 -1.28 -32.89
N ALA A 127 -12.49 -2.40 -33.56
CA ALA A 127 -11.72 -3.57 -33.13
C ALA A 127 -10.19 -3.45 -33.34
N TRP A 128 -9.70 -2.36 -33.90
CA TRP A 128 -8.28 -2.16 -34.22
C TRP A 128 -7.31 -2.46 -33.07
N PRO A 129 -7.57 -2.03 -31.83
CA PRO A 129 -6.70 -2.37 -30.69
C PRO A 129 -6.49 -3.88 -30.54
N PHE A 130 -7.55 -4.67 -30.69
CA PHE A 130 -7.50 -6.14 -30.57
C PHE A 130 -6.78 -6.77 -31.77
N HIS A 131 -7.02 -6.30 -32.99
CA HIS A 131 -6.33 -6.79 -34.17
C HIS A 131 -4.84 -6.53 -34.12
N ARG A 132 -4.43 -5.31 -33.73
CA ARG A 132 -3.03 -4.95 -33.55
C ARG A 132 -2.35 -5.82 -32.48
N ALA A 133 -3.01 -6.01 -31.33
CA ALA A 133 -2.49 -6.83 -30.25
C ALA A 133 -2.37 -8.30 -30.65
N ALA A 134 -3.40 -8.85 -31.30
CA ALA A 134 -3.39 -10.21 -31.85
C ALA A 134 -2.23 -10.42 -32.83
N TRP A 135 -2.06 -9.52 -33.78
CA TRP A 135 -0.98 -9.58 -34.79
C TRP A 135 0.40 -9.56 -34.14
N LEU A 136 0.64 -8.62 -33.23
CA LEU A 136 1.90 -8.51 -32.49
C LEU A 136 2.20 -9.79 -31.69
N ASN A 137 1.21 -10.33 -31.01
CA ASN A 137 1.39 -11.53 -30.19
C ASN A 137 1.64 -12.79 -31.07
N ILE A 138 0.88 -12.99 -32.14
CA ILE A 138 1.06 -14.13 -33.07
C ILE A 138 2.44 -14.07 -33.72
N ARG A 139 2.88 -12.90 -34.22
CA ARG A 139 4.20 -12.71 -34.85
C ARG A 139 5.34 -13.13 -33.91
N HIS A 140 5.10 -13.14 -32.64
CA HIS A 140 6.07 -13.53 -31.62
C HIS A 140 5.77 -14.92 -31.00
N GLY A 141 4.88 -15.71 -31.58
CA GLY A 141 4.56 -17.06 -31.10
C GLY A 141 3.74 -17.13 -29.82
N ALA A 142 3.03 -16.05 -29.47
CA ALA A 142 2.11 -16.04 -28.34
C ALA A 142 0.66 -15.93 -28.83
N VAL A 143 -0.24 -16.70 -28.21
CA VAL A 143 -1.68 -16.65 -28.47
C VAL A 143 -2.34 -16.12 -27.21
N THR A 144 -3.09 -15.03 -27.33
CA THR A 144 -3.70 -14.33 -26.21
C THR A 144 -5.21 -14.23 -26.40
N MET A 145 -5.89 -13.69 -25.41
CA MET A 145 -7.30 -13.35 -25.44
C MET A 145 -7.65 -12.47 -26.66
N ASP A 146 -6.83 -11.45 -26.96
CA ASP A 146 -7.01 -10.58 -28.12
C ASP A 146 -6.96 -11.36 -29.44
N THR A 147 -6.21 -12.46 -29.48
CA THR A 147 -6.14 -13.36 -30.63
C THR A 147 -7.47 -14.06 -30.89
N LEU A 148 -8.12 -14.57 -29.81
CA LEU A 148 -9.44 -15.21 -29.94
C LEU A 148 -10.51 -14.22 -30.42
N VAL A 149 -10.54 -13.04 -29.82
CA VAL A 149 -11.47 -11.97 -30.20
C VAL A 149 -11.26 -11.55 -31.65
N SER A 150 -10.03 -11.25 -32.01
CA SER A 150 -9.67 -10.84 -33.36
C SER A 150 -10.02 -11.91 -34.41
N LEU A 151 -9.70 -13.17 -34.10
CA LEU A 151 -9.99 -14.30 -35.00
C LEU A 151 -11.50 -14.50 -35.16
N GLY A 152 -12.28 -14.47 -34.06
CA GLY A 152 -13.73 -14.63 -34.09
C GLY A 152 -14.43 -13.50 -34.85
N VAL A 153 -14.04 -12.24 -34.59
CA VAL A 153 -14.60 -11.07 -35.28
C VAL A 153 -14.27 -11.07 -36.77
N ILE A 154 -13.00 -11.35 -37.16
CA ILE A 154 -12.57 -11.45 -38.56
C ILE A 154 -13.28 -12.61 -39.26
N ALA A 155 -13.38 -13.77 -38.61
CA ALA A 155 -14.05 -14.93 -39.18
C ALA A 155 -15.53 -14.64 -39.46
N ALA A 156 -16.27 -14.09 -38.48
CA ALA A 156 -17.67 -13.71 -38.65
C ALA A 156 -17.86 -12.66 -39.77
N TYR A 157 -16.97 -11.68 -39.86
CA TYR A 157 -17.03 -10.65 -40.87
C TYR A 157 -16.72 -11.20 -42.29
N LEU A 158 -15.66 -11.98 -42.42
CA LEU A 158 -15.30 -12.60 -43.73
C LEU A 158 -16.37 -13.58 -44.21
N TRP A 159 -16.97 -14.36 -43.29
CA TRP A 159 -18.11 -15.20 -43.61
C TRP A 159 -19.28 -14.39 -44.12
N SER A 160 -19.62 -13.29 -43.46
CA SER A 160 -20.70 -12.40 -43.89
C SER A 160 -20.45 -11.80 -45.25
N LEU A 161 -19.19 -11.43 -45.57
CA LEU A 161 -18.81 -11.01 -46.91
C LEU A 161 -19.04 -12.14 -47.94
N TYR A 162 -18.58 -13.36 -47.63
CA TYR A 162 -18.82 -14.51 -48.52
C TYR A 162 -20.32 -14.75 -48.70
N ALA A 163 -21.13 -14.72 -47.63
CA ALA A 163 -22.57 -14.90 -47.70
C ALA A 163 -23.27 -13.85 -48.56
N LEU A 164 -22.86 -12.58 -48.46
CA LEU A 164 -23.43 -11.46 -49.20
C LEU A 164 -23.06 -11.50 -50.69
N PHE A 165 -21.79 -11.80 -51.04
CA PHE A 165 -21.32 -11.73 -52.41
C PHE A 165 -21.50 -13.04 -53.19
N PHE A 166 -21.38 -14.20 -52.53
CA PHE A 166 -21.35 -15.52 -53.17
C PHE A 166 -22.41 -16.48 -52.61
N GLY A 167 -22.90 -16.28 -51.37
CA GLY A 167 -23.84 -17.19 -50.70
C GLY A 167 -25.32 -16.88 -50.91
N GLY A 168 -25.65 -15.84 -51.72
CA GLY A 168 -27.04 -15.47 -52.02
C GLY A 168 -27.73 -14.62 -50.92
N ALA A 169 -27.05 -14.35 -49.81
CA ALA A 169 -27.61 -13.50 -48.74
C ALA A 169 -27.74 -12.03 -49.15
N GLY A 170 -27.12 -11.60 -50.25
CA GLY A 170 -27.21 -10.25 -50.79
C GLY A 170 -28.42 -9.99 -51.69
N MET A 171 -29.30 -11.00 -51.91
CA MET A 171 -30.48 -10.87 -52.78
C MET A 171 -31.56 -9.97 -52.15
N ILE A 172 -32.34 -9.31 -53.02
CA ILE A 172 -33.45 -8.43 -52.61
C ILE A 172 -34.53 -9.27 -51.96
N GLY A 173 -35.11 -8.77 -50.83
CA GLY A 173 -36.17 -9.47 -50.13
C GLY A 173 -35.71 -10.64 -49.22
N MET A 174 -34.41 -10.81 -49.02
CA MET A 174 -33.89 -11.76 -48.03
C MET A 174 -34.33 -11.34 -46.64
N SER A 175 -34.96 -12.26 -45.91
CA SER A 175 -35.31 -12.10 -44.49
C SER A 175 -34.56 -13.14 -43.65
N MET A 176 -34.16 -12.75 -42.46
CA MET A 176 -33.56 -13.62 -41.45
C MET A 176 -34.53 -13.70 -40.27
N ASP A 177 -34.91 -14.91 -39.87
CA ASP A 177 -35.72 -15.14 -38.67
C ASP A 177 -34.79 -15.48 -37.53
N PHE A 178 -35.01 -14.82 -36.38
CA PHE A 178 -34.28 -15.13 -35.15
C PHE A 178 -34.76 -16.48 -34.59
N ALA A 179 -33.93 -17.51 -34.72
CA ALA A 179 -34.19 -18.83 -34.15
C ALA A 179 -33.23 -19.13 -33.00
N TRP A 180 -33.77 -19.60 -31.87
CA TRP A 180 -32.98 -20.04 -30.71
C TRP A 180 -32.18 -21.34 -30.98
N LEU A 181 -32.61 -22.13 -31.94
CA LEU A 181 -31.95 -23.36 -32.35
C LEU A 181 -31.53 -23.25 -33.81
N PRO A 182 -30.38 -23.84 -34.19
CA PRO A 182 -29.93 -23.85 -35.58
C PRO A 182 -31.03 -24.44 -36.47
N SER A 183 -31.57 -23.68 -37.42
CA SER A 183 -32.49 -24.20 -38.42
C SER A 183 -31.69 -24.75 -39.62
N GLU A 184 -32.08 -25.93 -40.11
CA GLU A 184 -31.53 -26.52 -41.32
C GLU A 184 -32.07 -25.85 -42.62
N SER A 185 -32.63 -24.64 -42.52
CA SER A 185 -32.98 -23.85 -43.68
C SER A 185 -31.71 -23.57 -44.46
N GLY A 186 -31.53 -24.14 -45.63
CA GLY A 186 -30.33 -24.06 -46.44
C GLY A 186 -29.92 -22.65 -46.92
N GLN A 187 -30.36 -21.62 -46.24
CA GLN A 187 -29.98 -20.22 -46.48
C GLN A 187 -28.70 -19.87 -45.76
N VAL A 188 -27.80 -19.18 -46.45
CA VAL A 188 -26.54 -18.73 -45.88
C VAL A 188 -26.76 -17.44 -45.10
N GLU A 189 -26.64 -17.53 -43.77
CA GLU A 189 -26.85 -16.41 -42.84
C GLU A 189 -25.64 -15.48 -42.76
N ILE A 190 -25.87 -14.22 -42.45
CA ILE A 190 -24.83 -13.22 -42.17
C ILE A 190 -24.66 -13.06 -40.65
N TYR A 191 -23.45 -12.72 -40.19
CA TYR A 191 -23.08 -12.57 -38.76
C TYR A 191 -22.47 -11.19 -38.47
N LEU A 192 -22.92 -10.15 -39.16
CA LEU A 192 -22.45 -8.77 -38.99
C LEU A 192 -22.83 -8.21 -37.60
N GLU A 193 -24.03 -8.59 -37.11
CA GLU A 193 -24.50 -8.21 -35.75
C GLU A 193 -23.65 -8.87 -34.69
N VAL A 194 -23.24 -10.14 -34.85
CA VAL A 194 -22.37 -10.85 -33.90
C VAL A 194 -20.99 -10.21 -33.87
N ALA A 195 -20.36 -9.98 -35.04
CA ALA A 195 -19.06 -9.35 -35.14
C ALA A 195 -19.04 -7.95 -34.49
N SER A 196 -20.09 -7.16 -34.73
CA SER A 196 -20.23 -5.81 -34.19
C SER A 196 -20.53 -5.81 -32.70
N ALA A 197 -21.48 -6.64 -32.24
CA ALA A 197 -21.86 -6.72 -30.84
C ALA A 197 -20.69 -7.21 -29.97
N VAL A 198 -19.99 -8.27 -30.37
CA VAL A 198 -18.80 -8.76 -29.67
C VAL A 198 -17.74 -7.67 -29.55
N THR A 199 -17.47 -6.94 -30.64
CA THR A 199 -16.52 -5.81 -30.62
C THR A 199 -16.93 -4.74 -29.60
N VAL A 200 -18.22 -4.35 -29.59
CA VAL A 200 -18.73 -3.34 -28.63
C VAL A 200 -18.63 -3.83 -27.19
N PHE A 201 -19.03 -5.07 -26.91
CA PHE A 201 -18.97 -5.64 -25.55
C PHE A 201 -17.55 -5.66 -25.00
N ILE A 202 -16.59 -6.07 -25.82
CA ILE A 202 -15.19 -6.15 -25.38
C ILE A 202 -14.56 -4.77 -25.25
N LEU A 203 -14.86 -3.83 -26.17
CA LEU A 203 -14.46 -2.42 -26.03
C LEU A 203 -15.02 -1.79 -24.76
N PHE A 204 -16.29 -2.06 -24.45
CA PHE A 204 -16.93 -1.55 -23.23
C PHE A 204 -16.27 -2.11 -21.97
N GLY A 205 -16.02 -3.42 -21.93
CA GLY A 205 -15.29 -4.07 -20.84
C GLY A 205 -13.90 -3.45 -20.64
N ARG A 206 -13.16 -3.23 -21.74
CA ARG A 206 -11.85 -2.57 -21.71
C ARG A 206 -11.92 -1.11 -21.21
N TYR A 207 -12.93 -0.37 -21.67
CA TYR A 207 -13.16 1.00 -21.18
C TYR A 207 -13.43 1.04 -19.67
N LEU A 208 -14.26 0.12 -19.14
CA LEU A 208 -14.53 0.04 -17.72
C LEU A 208 -13.28 -0.32 -16.91
N GLU A 209 -12.44 -1.21 -17.44
CA GLU A 209 -11.16 -1.59 -16.85
C GLU A 209 -10.21 -0.39 -16.73
N VAL A 210 -9.92 0.29 -17.85
CA VAL A 210 -9.02 1.46 -17.86
C VAL A 210 -9.56 2.57 -16.97
N ARG A 211 -10.89 2.79 -16.96
CA ARG A 211 -11.53 3.75 -16.06
C ARG A 211 -11.38 3.38 -14.58
N ALA A 212 -11.47 2.10 -14.23
CA ALA A 212 -11.26 1.63 -12.85
C ALA A 212 -9.81 1.81 -12.42
N LYS A 213 -8.85 1.47 -13.29
CA LYS A 213 -7.41 1.69 -13.06
C LYS A 213 -7.10 3.18 -12.84
N ALA A 214 -7.59 4.06 -13.72
CA ALA A 214 -7.37 5.50 -13.62
C ALA A 214 -7.90 6.09 -12.30
N ARG A 215 -9.07 5.63 -11.82
CA ARG A 215 -9.63 6.07 -10.53
C ARG A 215 -8.79 5.62 -9.33
N SER A 216 -8.27 4.41 -9.35
CA SER A 216 -7.43 3.89 -8.28
C SER A 216 -6.05 4.55 -8.27
N GLY A 217 -5.48 4.85 -9.45
CA GLY A 217 -4.23 5.61 -9.58
C GLY A 217 -4.36 7.07 -9.19
N ALA A 218 -5.54 7.70 -9.41
CA ALA A 218 -5.80 9.08 -9.04
C ALA A 218 -5.73 9.30 -7.51
N ALA A 219 -6.11 8.31 -6.70
CA ALA A 219 -5.99 8.38 -5.24
C ALA A 219 -4.51 8.46 -4.78
N LEU A 220 -3.62 7.76 -5.47
CA LEU A 220 -2.18 7.83 -5.22
C LEU A 220 -1.56 9.11 -5.77
N LYS A 221 -1.94 9.51 -7.01
CA LYS A 221 -1.50 10.78 -7.62
C LYS A 221 -1.95 11.99 -6.79
N ALA A 222 -3.03 11.89 -6.03
CA ALA A 222 -3.49 12.94 -5.11
C ALA A 222 -2.60 13.10 -3.87
N LEU A 223 -1.78 12.12 -3.51
CA LEU A 223 -0.81 12.22 -2.41
C LEU A 223 0.46 12.98 -2.82
N LEU A 224 0.90 12.87 -4.07
CA LEU A 224 2.15 13.49 -4.56
C LEU A 224 2.12 15.03 -4.61
N PRO A 225 1.04 15.73 -5.07
CA PRO A 225 1.00 17.19 -5.09
C PRO A 225 0.62 17.84 -3.75
N LEU A 226 0.51 17.07 -2.66
CA LEU A 226 0.18 17.59 -1.33
C LEU A 226 1.31 18.41 -0.69
N GLY A 227 2.55 18.25 -1.15
CA GLY A 227 3.69 19.06 -0.72
C GLY A 227 3.49 20.56 -0.97
N ALA A 228 4.17 21.41 -0.21
CA ALA A 228 4.26 22.82 -0.50
C ALA A 228 4.96 23.02 -1.87
N LYS A 229 4.68 24.10 -2.58
CA LYS A 229 5.33 24.40 -3.88
C LYS A 229 6.56 25.28 -3.72
N ALA A 230 6.63 26.06 -2.65
CA ALA A 230 7.75 26.91 -2.29
C ALA A 230 7.77 27.09 -0.77
N GLY A 231 8.96 27.29 -0.20
CA GLY A 231 9.17 27.67 1.20
C GLY A 231 9.70 29.09 1.33
N ALA A 232 9.39 29.79 2.42
CA ALA A 232 10.00 31.07 2.74
C ALA A 232 11.38 30.82 3.41
N GLY A 233 12.43 30.65 2.60
CA GLY A 233 13.78 30.42 3.10
C GLY A 233 14.44 31.68 3.64
N LEU A 234 15.32 31.52 4.63
CA LEU A 234 16.12 32.57 5.22
C LEU A 234 17.52 32.54 4.60
N ARG A 235 17.81 33.47 3.67
CA ARG A 235 19.15 33.60 3.09
C ARG A 235 19.70 35.01 3.30
N ASN A 236 20.92 35.13 3.81
CA ASN A 236 21.59 36.41 4.08
C ASN A 236 20.79 37.39 4.99
N GLY A 237 20.02 36.88 5.95
CA GLY A 237 19.21 37.67 6.87
C GLY A 237 17.91 38.24 6.27
N GLY A 238 17.53 37.84 5.04
CA GLY A 238 16.29 38.22 4.38
C GLY A 238 15.43 37.01 3.98
N GLU A 239 14.12 37.18 4.03
CA GLU A 239 13.17 36.16 3.55
C GLU A 239 13.15 36.12 2.02
N THR A 240 13.34 34.96 1.45
CA THR A 240 13.28 34.72 -0.01
C THR A 240 12.44 33.48 -0.28
N GLY A 241 11.49 33.56 -1.22
CA GLY A 241 10.75 32.37 -1.68
C GLY A 241 11.67 31.41 -2.42
N ILE A 242 11.90 30.23 -1.84
CA ILE A 242 12.74 29.19 -2.44
C ILE A 242 11.82 28.09 -2.97
N PRO A 243 11.90 27.76 -4.28
CA PRO A 243 11.24 26.56 -4.80
C PRO A 243 11.72 25.33 -4.03
N ILE A 244 10.83 24.38 -3.74
CA ILE A 244 11.20 23.18 -2.96
C ILE A 244 12.32 22.37 -3.64
N ALA A 245 12.35 22.38 -4.98
CA ALA A 245 13.40 21.71 -5.74
C ALA A 245 14.82 22.26 -5.49
N ASP A 246 14.91 23.51 -5.00
CA ASP A 246 16.17 24.22 -4.77
C ASP A 246 16.57 24.25 -3.28
N LEU A 247 15.75 23.63 -2.39
CA LEU A 247 16.06 23.46 -0.98
C LEU A 247 17.17 22.41 -0.81
N VAL A 248 18.11 22.69 0.09
CA VAL A 248 19.16 21.75 0.49
C VAL A 248 19.07 21.46 1.99
N VAL A 249 19.62 20.31 2.40
CA VAL A 249 19.71 19.96 3.83
C VAL A 249 20.52 21.00 4.57
N GLY A 250 19.99 21.52 5.68
CA GLY A 250 20.56 22.60 6.47
C GLY A 250 19.99 24.00 6.13
N ASP A 251 19.20 24.14 5.08
CA ASP A 251 18.49 25.42 4.80
C ASP A 251 17.44 25.69 5.88
N GLU A 252 17.36 26.93 6.31
CA GLU A 252 16.37 27.42 7.26
C GLU A 252 15.18 28.05 6.51
N PHE A 253 13.97 27.69 6.91
CA PHE A 253 12.74 28.24 6.33
C PHE A 253 11.69 28.54 7.38
N ILE A 254 10.89 29.56 7.10
CA ILE A 254 9.81 30.01 7.98
C ILE A 254 8.51 29.38 7.53
N VAL A 255 7.71 28.92 8.50
CA VAL A 255 6.36 28.39 8.29
C VAL A 255 5.37 29.21 9.13
N ARG A 256 4.48 29.92 8.46
CA ARG A 256 3.44 30.75 9.12
C ARG A 256 2.17 29.95 9.35
N PRO A 257 1.28 30.40 10.24
CA PRO A 257 -0.03 29.79 10.43
C PRO A 257 -0.79 29.65 9.10
N GLY A 258 -1.34 28.46 8.86
CA GLY A 258 -2.02 28.09 7.62
C GLY A 258 -1.11 27.67 6.46
N GLU A 259 0.20 27.82 6.58
CA GLU A 259 1.15 27.38 5.56
C GLU A 259 1.52 25.89 5.73
N LYS A 260 1.82 25.26 4.60
CA LYS A 260 2.37 23.90 4.58
C LYS A 260 3.87 23.93 4.83
N ILE A 261 4.34 23.00 5.64
CA ILE A 261 5.76 22.75 5.88
C ILE A 261 6.40 22.30 4.56
N ALA A 262 7.50 22.97 4.18
CA ALA A 262 8.12 22.78 2.87
C ALA A 262 8.74 21.41 2.68
N THR A 263 9.46 20.92 3.70
CA THR A 263 10.17 19.62 3.69
C THR A 263 10.31 19.14 5.13
N ASP A 264 10.80 17.90 5.33
CA ASP A 264 11.04 17.38 6.67
C ASP A 264 12.19 18.15 7.35
N GLY A 265 11.99 18.49 8.60
CA GLY A 265 12.93 19.33 9.34
C GLY A 265 12.78 19.25 10.84
N VAL A 266 13.63 20.02 11.52
CA VAL A 266 13.61 20.23 12.96
C VAL A 266 13.26 21.69 13.24
N VAL A 267 12.37 21.93 14.18
CA VAL A 267 12.04 23.28 14.65
C VAL A 267 13.25 23.86 15.38
N ILE A 268 13.73 25.03 14.95
CA ILE A 268 14.81 25.77 15.61
C ILE A 268 14.25 26.79 16.60
N GLU A 269 13.16 27.48 16.20
CA GLU A 269 12.54 28.57 16.98
C GLU A 269 11.04 28.58 16.73
N GLY A 270 10.30 28.92 17.77
CA GLY A 270 8.84 29.03 17.77
C GLY A 270 8.13 27.83 18.36
N GLU A 271 6.89 28.06 18.77
CA GLU A 271 5.97 27.04 19.29
C GLU A 271 4.68 27.13 18.48
N SER A 272 4.12 25.96 18.11
CA SER A 272 2.90 25.87 17.32
C SER A 272 2.23 24.52 17.47
N ALA A 273 1.02 24.40 16.93
CA ALA A 273 0.40 23.11 16.66
C ALA A 273 0.48 22.80 15.16
N VAL A 274 0.82 21.57 14.79
CA VAL A 274 0.96 21.13 13.40
C VAL A 274 -0.06 20.04 13.10
N ASP A 275 -0.87 20.26 12.08
CA ASP A 275 -1.81 19.26 11.55
C ASP A 275 -1.05 18.28 10.64
N ASN A 276 -0.82 17.09 11.15
CA ASN A 276 -0.18 15.98 10.46
C ASN A 276 -1.21 15.03 9.81
N SER A 277 -2.51 15.39 9.77
CA SER A 277 -3.60 14.51 9.33
C SER A 277 -3.40 13.93 7.92
N LEU A 278 -2.69 14.64 7.05
CA LEU A 278 -2.32 14.17 5.71
C LEU A 278 -1.37 12.97 5.75
N LEU A 279 -0.49 12.89 6.73
CA LEU A 279 0.52 11.84 6.88
C LEU A 279 0.05 10.75 7.85
N THR A 280 -0.44 11.16 9.02
CA THR A 280 -0.84 10.26 10.10
C THR A 280 -2.32 9.89 10.05
N GLY A 281 -3.15 10.75 9.45
CA GLY A 281 -4.61 10.64 9.43
C GLY A 281 -5.29 11.00 10.74
N GLU A 282 -4.56 11.45 11.75
CA GLU A 282 -5.11 11.94 12.99
C GLU A 282 -5.57 13.39 12.84
N PRO A 283 -6.85 13.71 13.13
CA PRO A 283 -7.38 15.05 12.91
C PRO A 283 -6.97 16.06 13.98
N VAL A 284 -6.30 15.60 15.05
CA VAL A 284 -5.88 16.47 16.15
C VAL A 284 -4.48 17.01 15.86
N PRO A 285 -4.28 18.34 15.79
CA PRO A 285 -2.96 18.91 15.63
C PRO A 285 -2.04 18.55 16.80
N VAL A 286 -0.77 18.33 16.51
CA VAL A 286 0.27 17.99 17.50
C VAL A 286 1.06 19.25 17.83
N ASP A 287 1.21 19.54 19.11
CA ASP A 287 2.04 20.65 19.58
C ASP A 287 3.52 20.37 19.28
N VAL A 288 4.21 21.38 18.75
CA VAL A 288 5.63 21.31 18.38
C VAL A 288 6.37 22.55 18.85
N GLY A 289 7.59 22.35 19.33
CA GLY A 289 8.51 23.38 19.78
C GLY A 289 9.96 23.13 19.34
N PRO A 290 10.94 23.91 19.82
CA PRO A 290 12.34 23.74 19.47
C PRO A 290 12.86 22.33 19.72
N SER A 291 13.56 21.76 18.74
CA SER A 291 14.09 20.39 18.64
C SER A 291 13.06 19.32 18.25
N ASP A 292 11.79 19.65 18.05
CA ASP A 292 10.81 18.69 17.54
C ASP A 292 10.90 18.51 16.03
N LEU A 293 10.61 17.27 15.60
CA LEU A 293 10.56 16.92 14.18
C LEU A 293 9.24 17.36 13.56
N VAL A 294 9.32 17.96 12.39
CA VAL A 294 8.16 18.31 11.57
C VAL A 294 8.31 17.74 10.16
N PHE A 295 7.19 17.40 9.55
CA PHE A 295 7.17 16.70 8.26
C PHE A 295 6.66 17.58 7.14
N GLY A 296 7.25 17.42 5.97
CA GLY A 296 6.79 18.09 4.74
C GLY A 296 5.34 17.76 4.42
N ALA A 297 4.60 18.74 3.89
CA ALA A 297 3.16 18.71 3.61
C ALA A 297 2.21 18.85 4.79
N SER A 298 2.66 18.73 6.05
CA SER A 298 1.88 19.05 7.23
C SER A 298 1.53 20.55 7.27
N ILE A 299 0.43 20.92 7.93
CA ILE A 299 -0.06 22.29 7.98
C ILE A 299 0.22 22.89 9.36
N ASN A 300 0.91 24.02 9.38
CA ASN A 300 1.11 24.77 10.61
C ASN A 300 -0.21 25.48 11.00
N VAL A 301 -0.73 25.24 12.19
CA VAL A 301 -2.05 25.75 12.61
C VAL A 301 -1.93 27.02 13.44
N GLY A 302 -0.89 27.13 14.29
CA GLY A 302 -0.78 28.15 15.33
C GLY A 302 0.30 29.20 15.09
N GLY A 303 1.42 29.10 15.80
CA GLY A 303 2.52 30.07 15.81
C GLY A 303 3.39 30.11 14.54
N ARG A 304 4.34 31.03 14.51
CA ARG A 304 5.38 31.07 13.47
C ARG A 304 6.50 30.12 13.87
N LEU A 305 6.86 29.21 12.98
CA LEU A 305 7.97 28.27 13.16
C LEU A 305 9.16 28.66 12.28
N LEU A 306 10.38 28.55 12.80
CA LEU A 306 11.62 28.51 12.04
C LEU A 306 12.08 27.05 12.04
N VAL A 307 12.22 26.47 10.86
CA VAL A 307 12.53 25.04 10.66
C VAL A 307 13.80 24.91 9.84
N MET A 308 14.71 24.03 10.28
CA MET A 308 15.87 23.63 9.50
C MET A 308 15.59 22.33 8.76
N ALA A 309 15.82 22.31 7.44
CA ALA A 309 15.62 21.15 6.60
C ALA A 309 16.57 20.02 6.98
N THR A 310 16.05 18.84 7.29
CA THR A 310 16.84 17.64 7.60
C THR A 310 16.77 16.61 6.47
N GLN A 311 15.67 16.54 5.73
CA GLN A 311 15.50 15.65 4.59
C GLN A 311 14.79 16.38 3.46
N ILE A 312 15.19 16.09 2.20
CA ILE A 312 14.68 16.76 1.00
C ILE A 312 14.31 15.76 -0.09
N GLY A 313 13.43 16.17 -0.99
CA GLY A 313 13.07 15.42 -2.20
C GLY A 313 12.63 14.00 -1.92
N ALA A 314 13.33 13.01 -2.50
CA ALA A 314 13.01 11.60 -2.39
C ALA A 314 13.23 11.00 -0.98
N GLN A 315 13.91 11.72 -0.08
CA GLN A 315 14.19 11.24 1.28
C GLN A 315 13.13 11.66 2.30
N THR A 316 12.21 12.55 1.93
CA THR A 316 11.13 12.97 2.81
C THR A 316 10.17 11.82 3.16
N GLN A 317 9.52 11.91 4.32
CA GLN A 317 8.55 10.93 4.78
C GLN A 317 7.41 10.73 3.78
N LEU A 318 6.89 11.83 3.23
CA LEU A 318 5.86 11.78 2.18
C LEU A 318 6.34 11.03 0.93
N ALA A 319 7.58 11.29 0.47
CA ALA A 319 8.13 10.62 -0.70
C ALA A 319 8.43 9.13 -0.44
N ARG A 320 8.79 8.76 0.80
CA ARG A 320 8.95 7.35 1.21
C ARG A 320 7.61 6.61 1.18
N ILE A 321 6.56 7.20 1.75
CA ILE A 321 5.19 6.63 1.72
C ILE A 321 4.74 6.46 0.27
N ALA A 322 4.91 7.47 -0.58
CA ALA A 322 4.53 7.40 -1.98
C ALA A 322 5.28 6.27 -2.73
N ARG A 323 6.59 6.10 -2.52
CA ARG A 323 7.37 5.00 -3.09
C ARG A 323 6.95 3.63 -2.58
N MET A 324 6.70 3.48 -1.28
CA MET A 324 6.21 2.22 -0.73
C MET A 324 4.88 1.80 -1.37
N VAL A 325 3.94 2.75 -1.55
CA VAL A 325 2.66 2.48 -2.22
C VAL A 325 2.88 2.15 -3.71
N GLU A 326 3.79 2.82 -4.38
CA GLU A 326 4.14 2.55 -5.77
C GLU A 326 4.78 1.16 -5.94
N GLN A 327 5.77 0.82 -5.12
CA GLN A 327 6.39 -0.51 -5.10
C GLN A 327 5.38 -1.62 -4.78
N ALA A 328 4.47 -1.35 -3.84
CA ALA A 328 3.37 -2.26 -3.52
C ALA A 328 2.50 -2.63 -4.72
N GLN A 329 2.35 -1.72 -5.69
CA GLN A 329 1.55 -1.94 -6.90
C GLN A 329 2.31 -2.67 -8.01
N THR A 330 3.63 -2.78 -7.95
CA THR A 330 4.45 -3.44 -8.99
C THR A 330 4.49 -4.96 -8.86
N GLY A 331 4.25 -5.51 -7.67
CA GLY A 331 4.24 -6.95 -7.41
C GLY A 331 3.06 -7.69 -8.07
N LYS A 332 3.21 -9.02 -8.26
CA LYS A 332 2.14 -9.92 -8.72
C LYS A 332 1.79 -10.94 -7.66
N ALA A 333 0.52 -11.02 -7.27
CA ALA A 333 0.05 -12.08 -6.39
C ALA A 333 0.21 -13.47 -7.03
N PRO A 334 0.44 -14.55 -6.25
CA PRO A 334 0.50 -15.92 -6.74
C PRO A 334 -0.74 -16.33 -7.55
N VAL A 335 -1.93 -15.93 -7.11
CA VAL A 335 -3.19 -16.18 -7.83
C VAL A 335 -3.21 -15.51 -9.21
N GLN A 336 -2.62 -14.33 -9.36
CA GLN A 336 -2.50 -13.65 -10.65
C GLN A 336 -1.56 -14.42 -11.59
N ARG A 337 -0.42 -14.90 -11.09
CA ARG A 337 0.49 -15.77 -11.86
C ARG A 337 -0.16 -17.08 -12.29
N LEU A 338 -1.03 -17.65 -11.45
CA LEU A 338 -1.81 -18.83 -11.79
C LEU A 338 -2.80 -18.54 -12.91
N ALA A 339 -3.57 -17.45 -12.82
CA ALA A 339 -4.51 -17.03 -13.85
C ALA A 339 -3.83 -16.81 -15.21
N ASP A 340 -2.66 -16.18 -15.22
CA ASP A 340 -1.84 -15.96 -16.41
C ASP A 340 -1.38 -17.30 -17.04
N ARG A 341 -0.95 -18.26 -16.21
CA ARG A 341 -0.53 -19.59 -16.67
C ARG A 341 -1.70 -20.35 -17.29
N VAL A 342 -2.86 -20.32 -16.63
CA VAL A 342 -4.09 -20.96 -17.14
C VAL A 342 -4.47 -20.36 -18.48
N ALA A 343 -4.48 -19.04 -18.63
CA ALA A 343 -4.82 -18.37 -19.90
C ALA A 343 -3.88 -18.78 -21.05
N THR A 344 -2.58 -18.92 -20.78
CA THR A 344 -1.58 -19.30 -21.78
C THR A 344 -1.79 -20.72 -22.34
N ILE A 345 -2.32 -21.64 -21.54
CA ILE A 345 -2.62 -23.01 -21.96
C ILE A 345 -4.02 -23.10 -22.59
N PHE A 346 -4.97 -22.39 -22.01
CA PHE A 346 -6.38 -22.45 -22.38
C PHE A 346 -6.65 -21.95 -23.79
N VAL A 347 -6.03 -20.84 -24.20
CA VAL A 347 -6.28 -20.23 -25.52
C VAL A 347 -5.92 -21.17 -26.70
N PRO A 348 -4.74 -21.83 -26.73
CA PRO A 348 -4.45 -22.86 -27.75
C PRO A 348 -5.44 -24.02 -27.74
N ILE A 349 -5.88 -24.48 -26.56
CA ILE A 349 -6.87 -25.55 -26.44
C ILE A 349 -8.20 -25.16 -27.08
N VAL A 350 -8.67 -23.93 -26.80
CA VAL A 350 -9.91 -23.40 -27.39
C VAL A 350 -9.85 -23.32 -28.91
N ILE A 351 -8.72 -22.88 -29.48
CA ILE A 351 -8.53 -22.87 -30.92
C ILE A 351 -8.59 -24.29 -31.47
N GLY A 352 -7.94 -25.25 -30.83
CA GLY A 352 -8.00 -26.66 -31.19
C GLY A 352 -9.44 -27.23 -31.11
N LEU A 353 -10.18 -26.92 -30.06
CA LEU A 353 -11.59 -27.32 -29.89
C LEU A 353 -12.47 -26.72 -30.99
N SER A 354 -12.26 -25.44 -31.33
CA SER A 354 -13.01 -24.79 -32.42
C SER A 354 -12.78 -25.47 -33.75
N LEU A 355 -11.52 -25.81 -34.08
CA LEU A 355 -11.19 -26.54 -35.29
C LEU A 355 -11.77 -27.98 -35.30
N LEU A 356 -11.75 -28.67 -34.16
CA LEU A 356 -12.38 -29.97 -33.97
C LEU A 356 -13.90 -29.89 -34.10
N THR A 357 -14.53 -28.86 -33.60
CA THR A 357 -15.95 -28.60 -33.77
C THR A 357 -16.29 -28.40 -35.23
N LEU A 358 -15.53 -27.56 -35.94
CA LEU A 358 -15.71 -27.36 -37.39
C LEU A 358 -15.63 -28.68 -38.15
N ALA A 359 -14.55 -29.42 -37.91
CA ALA A 359 -14.33 -30.71 -38.58
C ALA A 359 -15.41 -31.74 -38.24
N GLY A 360 -15.79 -31.88 -36.97
CA GLY A 360 -16.82 -32.80 -36.50
C GLY A 360 -18.19 -32.51 -37.11
N TRP A 361 -18.60 -31.27 -37.20
CA TRP A 361 -19.88 -30.86 -37.82
C TRP A 361 -19.87 -31.14 -39.33
N LEU A 362 -18.78 -30.85 -40.04
CA LEU A 362 -18.65 -31.17 -41.47
C LEU A 362 -18.66 -32.69 -41.72
N LEU A 363 -17.97 -33.48 -40.90
CA LEU A 363 -17.90 -34.93 -41.04
C LEU A 363 -19.25 -35.62 -40.71
N THR A 364 -20.07 -35.03 -39.85
CA THR A 364 -21.41 -35.52 -39.54
C THR A 364 -22.49 -35.10 -40.53
N GLY A 365 -22.09 -34.42 -41.64
CA GLY A 365 -22.98 -34.10 -42.75
C GLY A 365 -23.80 -32.82 -42.59
N HIS A 366 -23.48 -31.99 -41.57
CA HIS A 366 -24.13 -30.69 -41.40
C HIS A 366 -23.65 -29.67 -42.44
N SER A 367 -24.43 -28.63 -42.65
CA SER A 367 -24.06 -27.57 -43.61
C SER A 367 -22.79 -26.83 -43.18
N ALA A 368 -22.03 -26.31 -44.13
CA ALA A 368 -20.84 -25.50 -43.86
C ALA A 368 -21.16 -24.27 -42.97
N THR A 369 -22.36 -23.69 -43.14
CA THR A 369 -22.85 -22.57 -42.32
C THR A 369 -22.98 -22.99 -40.87
N ALA A 370 -23.65 -24.10 -40.58
CA ALA A 370 -23.85 -24.60 -39.20
C ALA A 370 -22.51 -24.98 -38.55
N ALA A 371 -21.64 -25.64 -39.29
CA ALA A 371 -20.31 -26.01 -38.85
C ALA A 371 -19.44 -24.77 -38.48
N PHE A 372 -19.47 -23.76 -39.32
CA PHE A 372 -18.75 -22.50 -39.10
C PHE A 372 -19.31 -21.74 -37.88
N THR A 373 -20.64 -21.61 -37.78
CA THR A 373 -21.30 -20.97 -36.63
C THR A 373 -20.92 -21.62 -35.31
N ALA A 374 -20.99 -22.97 -35.27
CA ALA A 374 -20.60 -23.71 -34.05
C ALA A 374 -19.10 -23.46 -33.68
N ALA A 375 -18.21 -23.47 -34.68
CA ALA A 375 -16.80 -23.23 -34.44
C ALA A 375 -16.50 -21.80 -33.97
N VAL A 376 -17.13 -20.78 -34.57
CA VAL A 376 -16.99 -19.37 -34.16
C VAL A 376 -17.61 -19.14 -32.79
N ALA A 377 -18.73 -19.75 -32.46
CA ALA A 377 -19.35 -19.70 -31.15
C ALA A 377 -18.40 -20.21 -30.06
N VAL A 378 -17.68 -21.33 -30.30
CA VAL A 378 -16.65 -21.84 -29.37
C VAL A 378 -15.55 -20.80 -29.13
N LEU A 379 -15.05 -20.14 -30.17
CA LEU A 379 -14.01 -19.11 -30.04
C LEU A 379 -14.48 -17.91 -29.20
N ILE A 380 -15.68 -17.44 -29.43
CA ILE A 380 -16.21 -16.23 -28.78
C ILE A 380 -16.59 -16.51 -27.32
N ILE A 381 -17.32 -17.60 -27.05
CA ILE A 381 -17.82 -17.93 -25.71
C ILE A 381 -16.66 -18.32 -24.77
N ALA A 382 -15.65 -18.99 -25.26
CA ALA A 382 -14.53 -19.45 -24.47
C ALA A 382 -13.53 -18.34 -24.08
N CYS A 383 -13.80 -17.07 -24.36
CA CYS A 383 -12.91 -15.98 -23.94
C CYS A 383 -12.88 -15.85 -22.40
N PRO A 384 -11.74 -16.09 -21.70
CA PRO A 384 -11.65 -15.94 -20.25
C PRO A 384 -11.42 -14.48 -19.85
N CYS A 385 -12.19 -13.55 -20.42
CA CYS A 385 -11.96 -12.11 -20.32
C CYS A 385 -11.95 -11.62 -18.88
N ALA A 386 -12.83 -12.15 -18.01
CA ALA A 386 -12.92 -11.78 -16.61
C ALA A 386 -11.75 -12.31 -15.76
N LEU A 387 -11.16 -13.45 -16.10
CA LEU A 387 -10.10 -14.10 -15.32
C LEU A 387 -8.84 -13.23 -15.21
N GLY A 388 -8.45 -12.59 -16.32
CA GLY A 388 -7.26 -11.74 -16.38
C GLY A 388 -7.44 -10.37 -15.72
N LEU A 389 -8.68 -9.93 -15.48
CA LEU A 389 -9.02 -8.57 -15.06
C LEU A 389 -9.48 -8.48 -13.59
N ALA A 390 -10.20 -9.49 -13.10
CA ALA A 390 -10.84 -9.43 -11.80
C ALA A 390 -9.84 -9.27 -10.65
N THR A 391 -8.78 -10.08 -10.63
CA THR A 391 -7.80 -10.09 -9.54
C THR A 391 -6.96 -8.80 -9.50
N PRO A 392 -6.32 -8.34 -10.60
CA PRO A 392 -5.54 -7.10 -10.57
C PRO A 392 -6.37 -5.89 -10.18
N THR A 393 -7.60 -5.78 -10.69
CA THR A 393 -8.48 -4.64 -10.38
C THR A 393 -8.90 -4.65 -8.92
N ALA A 394 -9.28 -5.80 -8.36
CA ALA A 394 -9.65 -5.93 -6.96
C ALA A 394 -8.48 -5.58 -6.03
N LEU A 395 -7.27 -6.07 -6.35
CA LEU A 395 -6.05 -5.76 -5.59
C LEU A 395 -5.71 -4.27 -5.65
N LEU A 396 -5.75 -3.67 -6.83
CA LEU A 396 -5.45 -2.24 -7.01
C LEU A 396 -6.42 -1.34 -6.24
N VAL A 397 -7.73 -1.63 -6.29
CA VAL A 397 -8.75 -0.90 -5.54
C VAL A 397 -8.58 -1.12 -4.03
N GLY A 398 -8.31 -2.37 -3.61
CA GLY A 398 -8.12 -2.74 -2.21
C GLY A 398 -6.89 -2.06 -1.60
N THR A 399 -5.74 -2.14 -2.25
CA THR A 399 -4.49 -1.50 -1.78
C THR A 399 -4.58 0.03 -1.83
N GLY A 400 -5.22 0.59 -2.85
CA GLY A 400 -5.48 2.04 -2.94
C GLY A 400 -6.39 2.54 -1.79
N ARG A 401 -7.42 1.77 -1.43
CA ARG A 401 -8.27 2.10 -0.27
C ARG A 401 -7.54 1.92 1.05
N ALA A 402 -6.74 0.86 1.19
CA ALA A 402 -5.91 0.65 2.37
C ALA A 402 -4.95 1.83 2.59
N ALA A 403 -4.27 2.30 1.54
CA ALA A 403 -3.38 3.45 1.62
C ALA A 403 -4.10 4.74 2.07
N GLN A 404 -5.33 4.99 1.59
CA GLN A 404 -6.16 6.11 2.08
C GLN A 404 -6.51 6.00 3.58
N LEU A 405 -6.58 4.79 4.11
CA LEU A 405 -6.81 4.52 5.52
C LEU A 405 -5.51 4.52 6.35
N GLY A 406 -4.37 4.85 5.74
CA GLY A 406 -3.08 4.82 6.39
C GLY A 406 -2.48 3.42 6.54
N ILE A 407 -2.94 2.45 5.75
CA ILE A 407 -2.41 1.08 5.73
C ILE A 407 -1.63 0.91 4.42
N VAL A 408 -0.30 0.92 4.51
CA VAL A 408 0.58 0.74 3.36
C VAL A 408 0.99 -0.72 3.27
N ILE A 409 0.66 -1.37 2.16
CA ILE A 409 0.91 -2.80 1.92
C ILE A 409 2.01 -2.91 0.86
N LYS A 410 3.12 -3.58 1.12
CA LYS A 410 4.28 -3.67 0.21
C LYS A 410 4.07 -4.50 -1.06
N GLY A 411 2.98 -5.22 -1.17
CA GLY A 411 2.69 -5.97 -2.38
C GLY A 411 1.36 -6.73 -2.35
N PRO A 412 0.79 -7.02 -3.51
CA PRO A 412 -0.51 -7.71 -3.59
C PRO A 412 -0.45 -9.16 -3.09
N GLN A 413 0.74 -9.80 -3.09
CA GLN A 413 0.95 -11.15 -2.52
C GLN A 413 0.68 -11.17 -1.01
N ILE A 414 0.90 -10.07 -0.33
CA ILE A 414 0.70 -9.93 1.12
C ILE A 414 -0.78 -10.11 1.49
N LEU A 415 -1.70 -9.59 0.66
CA LEU A 415 -3.13 -9.78 0.86
C LEU A 415 -3.58 -11.24 0.76
N GLU A 416 -2.84 -12.07 0.02
CA GLU A 416 -3.10 -13.51 -0.07
C GLU A 416 -2.60 -14.24 1.17
N SER A 417 -1.41 -13.89 1.69
CA SER A 417 -0.84 -14.48 2.90
C SER A 417 -1.63 -14.14 4.16
N THR A 418 -2.24 -12.94 4.24
CA THR A 418 -3.06 -12.53 5.41
C THR A 418 -4.20 -13.49 5.73
N ARG A 419 -4.74 -14.19 4.73
CA ARG A 419 -5.84 -15.15 4.92
C ARG A 419 -5.45 -16.44 5.64
N GLN A 420 -4.17 -16.73 5.74
CA GLN A 420 -3.64 -17.95 6.35
C GLN A 420 -3.21 -17.75 7.80
N ILE A 421 -3.11 -16.50 8.26
CA ILE A 421 -2.70 -16.15 9.62
C ILE A 421 -3.68 -16.73 10.64
N ASN A 422 -3.13 -17.37 11.67
CA ASN A 422 -3.87 -17.88 12.81
C ASN A 422 -3.36 -17.35 14.15
N THR A 423 -2.10 -16.90 14.20
CA THR A 423 -1.45 -16.37 15.40
C THR A 423 -0.95 -14.96 15.15
N PHE A 424 -1.27 -14.03 16.06
CA PHE A 424 -0.88 -12.63 15.95
C PHE A 424 0.00 -12.24 17.14
N VAL A 425 1.31 -12.13 16.92
CA VAL A 425 2.29 -11.74 17.93
C VAL A 425 2.41 -10.22 17.95
N LEU A 426 2.32 -9.64 19.14
CA LEU A 426 2.40 -8.19 19.35
C LEU A 426 3.57 -7.87 20.27
N ASP A 427 4.44 -6.98 19.83
CA ASP A 427 5.39 -6.35 20.75
C ASP A 427 4.63 -5.47 21.74
N LYS A 428 5.20 -5.25 22.93
CA LYS A 428 4.62 -4.38 23.94
C LYS A 428 4.85 -2.90 23.62
N THR A 429 6.12 -2.51 23.57
CA THR A 429 6.55 -1.11 23.55
C THR A 429 6.27 -0.46 22.20
N GLY A 430 5.62 0.72 22.18
CA GLY A 430 5.28 1.42 20.94
C GLY A 430 4.19 0.77 20.10
N THR A 431 3.85 -0.50 20.36
CA THR A 431 2.80 -1.25 19.64
C THR A 431 1.52 -1.31 20.46
N ILE A 432 1.50 -2.01 21.60
CA ILE A 432 0.37 -2.03 22.56
C ILE A 432 0.37 -0.78 23.42
N THR A 433 1.56 -0.30 23.79
CA THR A 433 1.77 0.91 24.58
C THR A 433 2.19 2.07 23.68
N THR A 434 2.17 3.28 24.24
CA THR A 434 2.53 4.51 23.51
C THR A 434 4.03 4.61 23.18
N GLY A 435 4.88 3.81 23.85
CA GLY A 435 6.34 3.96 23.81
C GLY A 435 6.84 5.20 24.53
N ARG A 436 5.95 5.93 25.20
CA ARG A 436 6.26 7.14 25.97
C ARG A 436 6.00 6.89 27.44
N MET A 437 6.98 7.22 28.27
CA MET A 437 6.81 7.18 29.71
C MET A 437 5.83 8.26 30.17
N SER A 438 4.97 7.92 31.13
CA SER A 438 4.07 8.85 31.79
C SER A 438 4.11 8.64 33.30
N LEU A 439 3.88 9.70 34.05
CA LEU A 439 3.76 9.62 35.52
C LEU A 439 2.41 8.96 35.88
N VAL A 440 2.48 7.82 36.55
CA VAL A 440 1.30 7.09 37.04
C VAL A 440 0.81 7.67 38.34
N ASP A 441 1.74 7.84 39.31
CA ASP A 441 1.42 8.41 40.63
C ASP A 441 2.67 8.93 41.33
N VAL A 442 2.46 9.76 42.37
CA VAL A 442 3.46 10.17 43.34
C VAL A 442 2.96 9.82 44.72
N VAL A 443 3.68 8.95 45.40
CA VAL A 443 3.39 8.57 46.80
C VAL A 443 4.30 9.35 47.75
N PRO A 444 3.79 10.37 48.45
CA PRO A 444 4.60 11.17 49.34
C PRO A 444 4.89 10.43 50.65
N CYS A 445 6.01 10.73 51.27
CA CYS A 445 6.34 10.25 52.61
C CYS A 445 7.06 11.34 53.42
N GLY A 446 7.44 11.07 54.68
CA GLY A 446 8.18 12.03 55.49
C GLY A 446 7.42 13.33 55.82
N GLY A 447 6.09 13.34 55.72
CA GLY A 447 5.25 14.51 55.98
C GLY A 447 5.11 15.51 54.85
N TRP A 448 5.62 15.19 53.67
CA TRP A 448 5.48 16.00 52.45
C TRP A 448 4.10 15.85 51.81
N ALA A 449 3.61 16.93 51.20
CA ALA A 449 2.41 16.88 50.36
C ALA A 449 2.78 16.39 48.96
N ARG A 450 1.87 15.64 48.30
CA ARG A 450 2.05 15.10 46.97
C ARG A 450 2.48 16.15 45.93
N ASP A 451 1.76 17.28 45.91
CA ASP A 451 2.02 18.34 44.92
C ASP A 451 3.35 19.06 45.16
N ALA A 452 3.79 19.17 46.42
CA ALA A 452 5.09 19.74 46.77
C ALA A 452 6.23 18.82 46.31
N VAL A 453 6.13 17.50 46.53
CA VAL A 453 7.09 16.53 46.01
C VAL A 453 7.15 16.55 44.49
N LEU A 454 5.98 16.56 43.82
CA LEU A 454 5.90 16.59 42.38
C LEU A 454 6.50 17.87 41.78
N SER A 455 6.22 19.03 42.41
CA SER A 455 6.80 20.32 41.96
C SER A 455 8.34 20.32 42.04
N LEU A 456 8.90 19.87 43.17
CA LEU A 456 10.34 19.84 43.40
C LEU A 456 11.06 18.84 42.48
N VAL A 457 10.53 17.61 42.37
CA VAL A 457 11.13 16.59 41.50
C VAL A 457 10.92 16.93 40.05
N GLY A 458 9.78 17.50 39.66
CA GLY A 458 9.50 17.94 38.30
C GLY A 458 10.45 19.05 37.86
N ALA A 459 10.72 20.03 38.73
CA ALA A 459 11.70 21.07 38.45
C ALA A 459 13.14 20.51 38.30
N LEU A 460 13.55 19.55 39.16
CA LEU A 460 14.83 18.87 39.04
C LEU A 460 14.93 18.08 37.72
N GLU A 461 13.92 17.31 37.39
CA GLU A 461 13.89 16.42 36.20
C GLU A 461 13.64 17.19 34.89
N ALA A 462 13.18 18.44 34.92
CA ALA A 462 13.08 19.31 33.76
C ALA A 462 14.46 19.60 33.11
N ALA A 463 15.54 19.51 33.92
CA ALA A 463 16.91 19.59 33.39
C ALA A 463 17.45 18.25 32.86
N SER A 464 16.66 17.16 32.94
CA SER A 464 17.05 15.81 32.51
C SER A 464 16.49 15.52 31.12
N GLU A 465 17.32 14.99 30.22
CA GLU A 465 16.85 14.49 28.92
C GLU A 465 16.35 13.05 28.98
N HIS A 466 16.40 12.39 30.13
CA HIS A 466 15.98 11.01 30.28
C HIS A 466 14.45 10.88 30.14
N PRO A 467 13.90 9.87 29.40
CA PRO A 467 12.46 9.71 29.20
C PRO A 467 11.63 9.70 30.49
N VAL A 468 12.16 9.11 31.57
CA VAL A 468 11.53 9.09 32.90
C VAL A 468 11.48 10.50 33.47
N GLY A 469 12.56 11.27 33.35
CA GLY A 469 12.62 12.64 33.86
C GLY A 469 11.64 13.54 33.11
N ARG A 470 11.59 13.46 31.80
CA ARG A 470 10.61 14.19 30.96
C ARG A 470 9.17 13.88 31.35
N ALA A 471 8.86 12.61 31.65
CA ALA A 471 7.51 12.22 32.10
C ALA A 471 7.13 12.85 33.43
N ILE A 472 8.07 12.93 34.38
CA ILE A 472 7.85 13.55 35.70
C ILE A 472 7.70 15.07 35.56
N ALA A 473 8.60 15.70 34.76
CA ALA A 473 8.55 17.16 34.52
C ALA A 473 7.26 17.57 33.80
N ALA A 474 6.81 16.83 32.79
CA ALA A 474 5.57 17.10 32.08
C ALA A 474 4.33 17.01 33.02
N ALA A 475 4.33 16.08 33.94
CA ALA A 475 3.24 15.94 34.93
C ALA A 475 3.23 17.02 36.01
N ALA A 476 4.37 17.66 36.28
CA ALA A 476 4.48 18.75 37.24
C ALA A 476 4.00 20.10 36.67
N GLY A 477 3.86 20.23 35.34
CA GLY A 477 3.29 21.39 34.65
C GLY A 477 4.35 22.38 34.13
N GLU A 478 3.87 23.48 33.48
CA GLU A 478 4.72 24.43 32.76
C GLU A 478 5.46 25.46 33.65
N SER A 479 4.97 25.70 34.89
CA SER A 479 5.54 26.70 35.80
C SER A 479 6.50 26.05 36.81
N LEU A 480 7.63 25.55 36.31
CA LEU A 480 8.65 24.91 37.12
C LEU A 480 9.72 25.92 37.57
N SER A 481 10.17 25.78 38.83
CA SER A 481 11.30 26.57 39.36
C SER A 481 12.60 26.17 38.65
N GLY A 482 13.55 27.10 38.59
CA GLY A 482 14.89 26.77 38.08
C GLY A 482 15.65 25.82 39.03
N VAL A 483 16.51 24.99 38.45
CA VAL A 483 17.40 24.11 39.20
C VAL A 483 18.84 24.66 39.20
N ASP A 484 19.46 24.74 40.36
CA ASP A 484 20.86 25.09 40.50
C ASP A 484 21.71 23.85 40.78
N GLY A 485 22.90 23.77 40.17
CA GLY A 485 23.86 22.70 40.45
C GLY A 485 23.39 21.32 40.02
N PHE A 486 22.62 21.21 38.89
CA PHE A 486 22.14 19.93 38.37
C PHE A 486 23.29 18.96 38.05
N ILE A 487 23.20 17.75 38.58
CA ILE A 487 24.14 16.66 38.34
C ILE A 487 23.34 15.41 37.95
N SER A 488 23.68 14.83 36.80
CA SER A 488 23.13 13.53 36.37
C SER A 488 24.17 12.43 36.50
N VAL A 489 23.82 11.35 37.20
CA VAL A 489 24.67 10.16 37.33
C VAL A 489 24.03 9.02 36.57
N ARG A 490 24.71 8.63 35.50
CA ARG A 490 24.19 7.66 34.51
C ARG A 490 23.73 6.34 35.16
N GLY A 491 22.47 6.00 34.96
CA GLY A 491 21.85 4.76 35.45
C GLY A 491 21.53 4.75 36.95
N LEU A 492 21.79 5.82 37.70
CA LEU A 492 21.57 5.92 39.15
C LEU A 492 20.51 6.98 39.48
N GLY A 493 20.67 8.23 39.02
CA GLY A 493 19.71 9.29 39.32
C GLY A 493 20.26 10.70 39.05
N VAL A 494 19.52 11.69 39.52
CA VAL A 494 19.82 13.12 39.36
C VAL A 494 19.78 13.84 40.70
N SER A 495 20.52 14.95 40.87
CA SER A 495 20.51 15.78 42.04
C SER A 495 20.70 17.26 41.68
N GLY A 496 20.18 18.16 42.51
CA GLY A 496 20.30 19.59 42.33
C GLY A 496 19.62 20.36 43.47
N SER A 497 19.63 21.69 43.39
CA SER A 497 18.91 22.55 44.32
C SER A 497 17.74 23.21 43.62
N VAL A 498 16.56 23.09 44.21
CA VAL A 498 15.30 23.65 43.69
C VAL A 498 14.65 24.46 44.82
N ASP A 499 14.39 25.74 44.60
CA ASP A 499 13.79 26.65 45.59
C ASP A 499 14.52 26.65 46.97
N GLY A 500 15.84 26.43 46.96
CA GLY A 500 16.66 26.36 48.17
C GLY A 500 16.67 25.01 48.87
N HIS A 501 15.94 24.01 48.36
CA HIS A 501 15.96 22.63 48.83
C HIS A 501 16.94 21.78 48.05
N ALA A 502 17.72 20.95 48.74
CA ALA A 502 18.56 19.93 48.09
C ALA A 502 17.69 18.74 47.69
N VAL A 503 17.46 18.53 46.40
CA VAL A 503 16.60 17.49 45.85
C VAL A 503 17.43 16.42 45.15
N VAL A 504 17.15 15.15 45.45
CA VAL A 504 17.79 13.98 44.85
C VAL A 504 16.69 13.02 44.36
N ALA A 505 16.78 12.56 43.13
CA ALA A 505 15.84 11.61 42.56
C ALA A 505 16.59 10.46 41.87
N GLY A 506 16.24 9.20 42.16
CA GLY A 506 16.92 8.06 41.57
C GLY A 506 16.58 6.72 42.20
N ARG A 507 17.46 5.74 42.02
CA ARG A 507 17.28 4.39 42.58
C ARG A 507 17.39 4.38 44.08
N SER A 508 16.57 3.57 44.77
CA SER A 508 16.58 3.44 46.22
C SER A 508 17.96 3.04 46.78
N SER A 509 18.66 2.12 46.13
CA SER A 509 20.03 1.71 46.50
C SER A 509 21.03 2.87 46.43
N TRP A 510 20.96 3.69 45.41
CA TRP A 510 21.85 4.85 45.25
C TRP A 510 21.59 5.92 46.32
N LEU A 511 20.30 6.19 46.65
CA LEU A 511 19.95 7.12 47.74
C LEU A 511 20.43 6.60 49.11
N ALA A 512 20.33 5.29 49.33
CA ALA A 512 20.82 4.69 50.58
C ALA A 512 22.34 4.75 50.71
N GLU A 513 23.08 4.41 49.66
CA GLU A 513 24.56 4.31 49.69
C GLU A 513 25.26 5.67 49.70
N HIS A 514 24.78 6.64 48.90
CA HIS A 514 25.47 7.91 48.66
C HIS A 514 24.89 9.07 49.48
N TRP A 515 23.59 9.00 49.83
CA TRP A 515 22.89 10.07 50.51
C TRP A 515 22.39 9.66 51.90
N SER A 516 22.61 8.38 52.30
CA SER A 516 22.17 7.80 53.59
C SER A 516 20.66 7.95 53.82
N VAL A 517 19.88 7.98 52.75
CA VAL A 517 18.40 8.11 52.81
C VAL A 517 17.79 6.73 52.79
N HIS A 518 16.97 6.45 53.83
CA HIS A 518 16.25 5.18 53.97
C HIS A 518 14.74 5.42 53.96
N PHE A 519 14.02 4.58 53.21
CA PHE A 519 12.56 4.62 53.12
C PHE A 519 11.94 3.71 54.19
N GLY A 520 10.80 4.12 54.74
CA GLY A 520 10.04 3.29 55.67
C GLY A 520 9.52 1.99 55.02
N VAL A 521 9.23 0.99 55.86
CA VAL A 521 8.81 -0.35 55.39
C VAL A 521 7.58 -0.29 54.48
N GLU A 522 6.64 0.61 54.73
CA GLU A 522 5.44 0.80 53.89
C GLU A 522 5.80 1.30 52.50
N VAL A 523 6.74 2.25 52.36
CA VAL A 523 7.18 2.78 51.09
C VAL A 523 8.00 1.74 50.32
N VAL A 524 8.82 0.95 51.03
CA VAL A 524 9.59 -0.16 50.40
C VAL A 524 8.64 -1.20 49.82
N ALA A 525 7.60 -1.58 50.55
CA ALA A 525 6.59 -2.51 50.03
C ALA A 525 5.87 -1.95 48.77
N GLU A 526 5.62 -0.64 48.74
CA GLU A 526 5.02 0.03 47.60
C GLU A 526 5.98 0.08 46.39
N ILE A 527 7.28 0.32 46.62
CA ILE A 527 8.32 0.23 45.59
C ILE A 527 8.35 -1.18 44.97
N GLU A 528 8.42 -2.21 45.83
CA GLU A 528 8.44 -3.60 45.36
C GLU A 528 7.19 -3.97 44.56
N ARG A 529 6.01 -3.58 45.08
CA ARG A 529 4.72 -3.80 44.41
C ARG A 529 4.69 -3.19 42.99
N HIS A 530 5.12 -1.94 42.83
CA HIS A 530 5.13 -1.26 41.56
C HIS A 530 6.21 -1.81 40.61
N GLN A 531 7.39 -2.18 41.12
CA GLN A 531 8.42 -2.84 40.33
C GLN A 531 7.97 -4.22 39.84
N GLU A 532 7.23 -4.98 40.62
CA GLU A 532 6.62 -6.24 40.18
C GLU A 532 5.59 -6.06 39.05
N LEU A 533 4.89 -4.92 39.04
CA LEU A 533 4.00 -4.54 37.94
C LEU A 533 4.73 -3.98 36.73
N GLY A 534 6.09 -3.89 36.77
CA GLY A 534 6.90 -3.38 35.67
C GLY A 534 6.97 -1.87 35.58
N HIS A 535 6.51 -1.17 36.60
CA HIS A 535 6.64 0.27 36.66
C HIS A 535 8.08 0.67 37.06
N THR A 536 8.56 1.78 36.53
CA THR A 536 9.80 2.40 36.94
C THR A 536 9.51 3.25 38.16
N VAL A 537 10.17 2.95 39.29
CA VAL A 537 10.00 3.70 40.53
C VAL A 537 11.24 4.55 40.77
N ILE A 538 11.04 5.85 40.88
CA ILE A 538 12.06 6.85 41.22
C ILE A 538 11.85 7.28 42.68
N CYS A 539 12.84 7.03 43.52
CA CYS A 539 12.85 7.44 44.91
C CYS A 539 13.33 8.90 45.00
N ILE A 540 12.66 9.69 45.85
CA ILE A 540 12.88 11.14 45.98
C ILE A 540 13.28 11.46 47.42
N ALA A 541 14.36 12.19 47.57
CA ALA A 541 14.81 12.75 48.85
C ALA A 541 14.89 14.28 48.76
N VAL A 542 14.53 14.96 49.82
CA VAL A 542 14.62 16.41 49.98
C VAL A 542 15.34 16.71 51.28
N ASP A 543 16.36 17.57 51.24
CA ASP A 543 17.17 17.98 52.39
C ASP A 543 17.72 16.80 53.21
N GLY A 544 18.09 15.71 52.54
CA GLY A 544 18.65 14.49 53.15
C GLY A 544 17.62 13.57 53.79
N GLY A 545 16.32 13.86 53.69
CA GLY A 545 15.22 13.02 54.18
C GLY A 545 14.41 12.39 53.05
N ALA A 546 13.82 11.21 53.27
CA ALA A 546 12.92 10.60 52.29
C ALA A 546 11.65 11.46 52.14
N ALA A 547 11.31 11.84 50.92
CA ALA A 547 10.18 12.71 50.59
C ALA A 547 9.05 11.98 49.85
N GLY A 548 9.36 10.95 49.07
CA GLY A 548 8.37 10.17 48.32
C GLY A 548 8.94 9.31 47.22
N ILE A 549 8.05 8.72 46.43
CA ILE A 549 8.40 7.99 45.22
C ILE A 549 7.54 8.49 44.07
N ALA A 550 8.13 8.57 42.86
CA ALA A 550 7.41 8.79 41.61
C ALA A 550 7.36 7.48 40.84
N ILE A 551 6.18 7.12 40.39
CA ILE A 551 5.89 5.88 39.65
C ILE A 551 5.63 6.24 38.22
N VAL A 552 6.45 5.72 37.31
CA VAL A 552 6.42 6.03 35.88
C VAL A 552 6.27 4.73 35.10
N SER A 553 5.40 4.74 34.12
CA SER A 553 5.17 3.57 33.27
C SER A 553 4.92 3.99 31.82
N ASP A 554 5.15 3.07 30.91
CA ASP A 554 4.69 3.19 29.53
C ASP A 554 3.19 2.87 29.47
N THR A 555 2.41 3.80 28.95
CA THR A 555 0.95 3.75 29.00
C THR A 555 0.39 2.89 27.87
N VAL A 556 -0.56 2.02 28.19
CA VAL A 556 -1.33 1.26 27.19
C VAL A 556 -2.14 2.24 26.33
N LYS A 557 -2.10 2.06 25.00
CA LYS A 557 -2.92 2.85 24.07
C LYS A 557 -4.41 2.58 24.32
N PRO A 558 -5.28 3.60 24.32
CA PRO A 558 -6.72 3.42 24.58
C PRO A 558 -7.40 2.44 23.63
N GLU A 559 -6.89 2.33 22.39
CA GLU A 559 -7.45 1.48 21.34
C GLU A 559 -6.98 0.04 21.41
N SER A 560 -5.93 -0.29 22.18
CA SER A 560 -5.28 -1.61 22.19
C SER A 560 -6.24 -2.72 22.62
N ALA A 561 -7.01 -2.54 23.68
CA ALA A 561 -7.99 -3.55 24.12
C ALA A 561 -9.06 -3.83 23.02
N ARG A 562 -9.52 -2.78 22.34
CA ARG A 562 -10.47 -2.91 21.22
C ARG A 562 -9.85 -3.64 20.03
N ALA A 563 -8.60 -3.34 19.71
CA ALA A 563 -7.86 -4.00 18.64
C ALA A 563 -7.69 -5.51 18.91
N ILE A 564 -7.28 -5.87 20.13
CA ILE A 564 -7.14 -7.27 20.56
C ILE A 564 -8.47 -8.02 20.50
N ALA A 565 -9.56 -7.40 20.97
CA ALA A 565 -10.90 -8.00 20.83
C ALA A 565 -11.28 -8.19 19.34
N GLY A 566 -10.91 -7.25 18.49
CA GLY A 566 -11.10 -7.35 17.03
C GLY A 566 -10.35 -8.54 16.43
N LEU A 567 -9.08 -8.73 16.79
CA LEU A 567 -8.26 -9.88 16.33
C LEU A 567 -8.89 -11.22 16.75
N ARG A 568 -9.36 -11.32 17.99
CA ARG A 568 -10.07 -12.53 18.47
C ARG A 568 -11.37 -12.80 17.70
N ASN A 569 -12.15 -11.77 17.41
CA ASN A 569 -13.38 -11.90 16.61
C ASN A 569 -13.10 -12.39 15.18
N LEU A 570 -11.91 -12.14 14.65
CA LEU A 570 -11.43 -12.67 13.37
C LEU A 570 -10.93 -14.13 13.48
N GLY A 571 -10.94 -14.72 14.68
CA GLY A 571 -10.44 -16.08 14.94
C GLY A 571 -8.93 -16.16 15.09
N LEU A 572 -8.25 -15.02 15.26
CA LEU A 572 -6.80 -14.96 15.47
C LEU A 572 -6.47 -15.11 16.96
N ARG A 573 -5.34 -15.75 17.25
CA ARG A 573 -4.78 -15.93 18.59
C ARG A 573 -3.76 -14.82 18.88
N PRO A 574 -4.09 -13.81 19.70
CA PRO A 574 -3.13 -12.77 20.08
C PRO A 574 -2.15 -13.29 21.14
N VAL A 575 -0.86 -13.00 20.93
CA VAL A 575 0.26 -13.36 21.82
C VAL A 575 1.06 -12.11 22.12
N LEU A 576 1.29 -11.81 23.40
CA LEU A 576 2.18 -10.72 23.81
C LEU A 576 3.63 -11.20 23.85
N LEU A 577 4.53 -10.51 23.15
CA LEU A 577 5.97 -10.78 23.15
C LEU A 577 6.72 -9.57 23.75
N THR A 578 7.46 -9.76 24.83
CA THR A 578 8.14 -8.65 25.50
C THR A 578 9.42 -9.08 26.21
N GLY A 579 10.35 -8.15 26.38
CA GLY A 579 11.53 -8.30 27.23
C GLY A 579 11.30 -8.08 28.72
N ASP A 580 10.10 -7.68 29.12
CA ASP A 580 9.75 -7.42 30.51
C ASP A 580 9.70 -8.71 31.34
N ASN A 581 9.70 -8.56 32.65
CA ASN A 581 9.47 -9.67 33.57
C ASN A 581 8.03 -10.25 33.42
N PRO A 582 7.80 -11.51 33.80
CA PRO A 582 6.51 -12.18 33.59
C PRO A 582 5.32 -11.50 34.28
N ARG A 583 5.52 -10.85 35.45
CA ARG A 583 4.44 -10.18 36.20
C ARG A 583 4.01 -8.89 35.48
N ALA A 584 4.97 -8.08 35.06
CA ALA A 584 4.71 -6.87 34.29
C ALA A 584 4.01 -7.16 32.97
N ALA A 585 4.50 -8.18 32.26
CA ALA A 585 3.91 -8.62 31.01
C ALA A 585 2.47 -9.14 31.20
N ALA A 586 2.21 -9.90 32.27
CA ALA A 586 0.88 -10.39 32.60
C ALA A 586 -0.10 -9.27 32.95
N ALA A 587 0.36 -8.21 33.64
CA ALA A 587 -0.47 -7.05 33.99
C ALA A 587 -0.97 -6.34 32.71
N VAL A 588 -0.07 -6.02 31.76
CA VAL A 588 -0.42 -5.40 30.48
C VAL A 588 -1.32 -6.32 29.65
N ALA A 589 -0.99 -7.62 29.59
CA ALA A 589 -1.79 -8.61 28.86
C ALA A 589 -3.22 -8.69 29.40
N ALA A 590 -3.40 -8.69 30.72
CA ALA A 590 -4.72 -8.70 31.36
C ALA A 590 -5.53 -7.44 31.05
N GLU A 591 -4.89 -6.26 31.05
CA GLU A 591 -5.53 -4.99 30.73
C GLU A 591 -6.08 -4.95 29.31
N VAL A 592 -5.34 -5.48 28.32
CA VAL A 592 -5.77 -5.52 26.91
C VAL A 592 -6.50 -6.79 26.51
N GLY A 593 -6.57 -7.78 27.42
CA GLY A 593 -7.28 -9.04 27.18
C GLY A 593 -6.48 -10.08 26.41
N ILE A 594 -5.15 -10.12 26.48
CA ILE A 594 -4.29 -11.18 25.91
C ILE A 594 -4.09 -12.27 26.94
N GLU A 595 -4.25 -13.55 26.54
CA GLU A 595 -4.10 -14.71 27.44
C GLU A 595 -2.71 -15.33 27.39
N GLU A 596 -2.06 -15.27 26.21
CA GLU A 596 -0.76 -15.89 26.00
C GLU A 596 0.35 -14.84 26.02
N VAL A 597 1.32 -15.01 26.91
CA VAL A 597 2.43 -14.08 27.15
C VAL A 597 3.76 -14.82 27.04
N ILE A 598 4.67 -14.28 26.25
CA ILE A 598 6.06 -14.72 26.15
C ILE A 598 6.92 -13.57 26.65
N ALA A 599 7.37 -13.68 27.91
CA ALA A 599 8.13 -12.65 28.63
C ALA A 599 9.64 -12.95 28.64
N GLU A 600 10.45 -12.00 29.10
CA GLU A 600 11.92 -12.10 29.23
C GLU A 600 12.65 -12.45 27.94
N VAL A 601 12.11 -12.04 26.78
CA VAL A 601 12.68 -12.32 25.46
C VAL A 601 13.66 -11.20 25.08
N LEU A 602 14.93 -11.56 24.92
CA LEU A 602 15.92 -10.63 24.42
C LEU A 602 15.65 -10.23 22.97
N PRO A 603 16.05 -9.02 22.51
CA PRO A 603 15.85 -8.57 21.13
C PRO A 603 16.30 -9.61 20.07
N GLU A 604 17.46 -10.21 20.29
CA GLU A 604 18.05 -11.22 19.41
C GLU A 604 17.24 -12.53 19.35
N GLN A 605 16.45 -12.81 20.38
CA GLN A 605 15.63 -14.04 20.50
C GLN A 605 14.23 -13.87 19.93
N LYS A 606 13.76 -12.64 19.65
CA LYS A 606 12.42 -12.41 19.11
C LYS A 606 12.18 -13.16 17.80
N ALA A 607 13.14 -13.11 16.87
CA ALA A 607 13.06 -13.85 15.61
C ALA A 607 13.03 -15.37 15.81
N GLN A 608 13.80 -15.90 16.77
CA GLN A 608 13.81 -17.32 17.10
C GLN A 608 12.46 -17.76 17.71
N THR A 609 11.84 -16.91 18.52
CA THR A 609 10.52 -17.15 19.10
C THR A 609 9.46 -17.27 17.99
N ILE A 610 9.47 -16.36 17.01
CA ILE A 610 8.59 -16.43 15.82
C ILE A 610 8.82 -17.73 15.06
N ALA A 611 10.08 -18.06 14.72
CA ALA A 611 10.42 -19.31 14.05
C ALA A 611 9.99 -20.57 14.86
N GLY A 612 10.06 -20.49 16.19
CA GLY A 612 9.57 -21.55 17.09
C GLY A 612 8.05 -21.74 17.02
N LEU A 613 7.26 -20.66 16.90
CA LEU A 613 5.81 -20.73 16.67
C LEU A 613 5.51 -21.35 15.31
N GLN A 614 6.18 -20.90 14.26
CA GLN A 614 6.03 -21.42 12.89
C GLN A 614 6.36 -22.92 12.81
N SER A 615 7.40 -23.38 13.52
CA SER A 615 7.78 -24.79 13.55
C SER A 615 6.72 -25.69 14.19
N ARG A 616 5.82 -25.14 15.01
CA ARG A 616 4.67 -25.82 15.62
C ARG A 616 3.43 -25.85 14.72
N GLY A 617 3.52 -25.22 13.52
CA GLY A 617 2.44 -25.16 12.54
C GLY A 617 1.59 -23.90 12.61
N ASP A 618 1.99 -22.91 13.42
CA ASP A 618 1.36 -21.60 13.42
C ASP A 618 1.75 -20.81 12.16
N VAL A 619 0.79 -20.09 11.59
CA VAL A 619 1.05 -19.07 10.58
C VAL A 619 0.99 -17.71 11.26
N VAL A 620 2.14 -17.07 11.39
CA VAL A 620 2.38 -16.00 12.37
C VAL A 620 2.40 -14.63 11.71
N ALA A 621 1.54 -13.71 12.18
CA ALA A 621 1.73 -12.28 11.99
C ALA A 621 2.48 -11.69 13.18
N MET A 622 3.38 -10.72 12.94
CA MET A 622 4.11 -9.97 13.98
C MET A 622 3.88 -8.48 13.80
N ALA A 623 3.49 -7.80 14.87
CA ALA A 623 3.45 -6.33 14.92
C ALA A 623 4.50 -5.78 15.89
N GLY A 624 5.25 -4.76 15.44
CA GLY A 624 6.30 -4.11 16.21
C GLY A 624 6.65 -2.72 15.66
N ASP A 625 7.45 -1.95 16.41
CA ASP A 625 7.84 -0.58 16.03
C ASP A 625 9.35 -0.35 16.08
N GLY A 626 10.12 -1.18 16.77
CA GLY A 626 11.53 -0.98 17.09
C GLY A 626 12.51 -1.61 16.10
N VAL A 627 13.77 -1.13 16.16
CA VAL A 627 14.92 -1.79 15.48
C VAL A 627 15.04 -3.25 15.94
N ASN A 628 14.71 -3.50 17.21
CA ASN A 628 14.77 -4.82 17.84
C ASN A 628 13.77 -5.81 17.25
N ASP A 629 12.75 -5.32 16.57
CA ASP A 629 11.67 -6.12 15.97
C ASP A 629 11.92 -6.43 14.51
N ALA A 630 12.82 -5.72 13.83
CA ALA A 630 13.06 -5.83 12.39
C ALA A 630 13.32 -7.29 11.95
N ALA A 631 14.17 -8.02 12.71
CA ALA A 631 14.45 -9.43 12.42
C ALA A 631 13.22 -10.34 12.64
N ALA A 632 12.40 -10.06 13.66
CA ALA A 632 11.17 -10.80 13.95
C ALA A 632 10.08 -10.51 12.92
N LEU A 633 9.93 -9.23 12.52
CA LEU A 633 9.01 -8.79 11.45
C LEU A 633 9.35 -9.47 10.11
N ALA A 634 10.65 -9.54 9.75
CA ALA A 634 11.10 -10.21 8.53
C ALA A 634 10.97 -11.75 8.59
N THR A 635 10.97 -12.36 9.80
CA THR A 635 10.85 -13.81 9.99
C THR A 635 9.40 -14.26 9.98
N ALA A 636 8.47 -13.42 10.40
CA ALA A 636 7.04 -13.73 10.44
C ALA A 636 6.49 -13.99 9.01
N ASP A 637 5.38 -14.73 8.92
CA ASP A 637 4.65 -14.92 7.65
C ASP A 637 3.98 -13.63 7.19
N LEU A 638 3.80 -12.68 8.12
CA LEU A 638 3.32 -11.33 7.87
C LEU A 638 3.90 -10.37 8.91
N GLY A 639 4.75 -9.46 8.49
CA GLY A 639 5.29 -8.38 9.32
C GLY A 639 4.45 -7.11 9.23
N LEU A 640 4.08 -6.52 10.39
CA LEU A 640 3.37 -5.24 10.48
C LEU A 640 4.21 -4.25 11.29
N ALA A 641 4.62 -3.13 10.69
CA ALA A 641 5.31 -2.06 11.40
C ALA A 641 4.35 -0.91 11.72
N MET A 642 4.54 -0.33 12.91
CA MET A 642 3.87 0.93 13.27
C MET A 642 4.55 2.08 12.50
N GLY A 643 3.76 3.04 11.98
CA GLY A 643 4.29 4.18 11.23
C GLY A 643 5.13 5.15 12.07
N THR A 644 4.97 5.11 13.39
CA THR A 644 5.81 5.80 14.37
C THR A 644 7.10 5.06 14.69
N GLY A 645 7.26 3.84 14.16
CA GLY A 645 8.41 2.98 14.39
C GLY A 645 9.67 3.43 13.62
N THR A 646 10.74 2.67 13.83
CA THR A 646 12.02 2.95 13.18
C THR A 646 12.02 2.59 11.70
N ASP A 647 12.85 3.27 10.91
CA ASP A 647 13.02 2.98 9.48
C ASP A 647 13.33 1.48 9.22
N ALA A 648 14.13 0.86 10.11
CA ALA A 648 14.48 -0.55 10.00
C ALA A 648 13.28 -1.49 10.19
N ALA A 649 12.37 -1.18 11.13
CA ALA A 649 11.13 -1.94 11.31
C ALA A 649 10.19 -1.76 10.11
N ILE A 650 10.04 -0.52 9.64
CA ILE A 650 9.23 -0.19 8.45
C ILE A 650 9.77 -0.91 7.22
N GLU A 651 11.10 -0.95 7.03
CA GLU A 651 11.71 -1.63 5.88
C GLU A 651 11.57 -3.15 5.95
N ALA A 652 11.62 -3.73 7.13
CA ALA A 652 11.48 -5.17 7.34
C ALA A 652 10.04 -5.68 7.21
N ALA A 653 9.03 -4.85 7.49
CA ALA A 653 7.63 -5.24 7.52
C ALA A 653 7.00 -5.32 6.12
N ASP A 654 5.97 -6.15 5.99
CA ASP A 654 5.12 -6.30 4.79
C ASP A 654 4.02 -5.23 4.72
N ILE A 655 3.52 -4.83 5.89
CA ILE A 655 2.48 -3.81 6.06
C ILE A 655 3.00 -2.74 7.01
N THR A 656 2.80 -1.47 6.64
CA THR A 656 3.07 -0.33 7.52
C THR A 656 1.75 0.33 7.91
N LEU A 657 1.49 0.45 9.21
CA LEU A 657 0.34 1.13 9.78
C LEU A 657 0.75 2.57 10.06
N VAL A 658 0.56 3.47 9.10
CA VAL A 658 0.91 4.90 9.22
C VAL A 658 0.04 5.58 10.28
N ARG A 659 -1.16 5.06 10.51
CA ARG A 659 -2.07 5.40 11.60
C ARG A 659 -1.97 4.30 12.63
N GLY A 660 -1.42 4.61 13.77
CA GLY A 660 -1.22 3.64 14.84
C GLY A 660 -1.98 3.98 16.08
#